data_b2e31397c425697bd07352d98e7e32b8
#
_entry.id   b2e31397c425697bd07352d98e7e32b8
#
_cell.length_a   1.000
_cell.length_b   1.000
_cell.length_c   1.000
_cell.angle_alpha   90.00
_cell.angle_beta   90.00
_cell.angle_gamma   90.00
#
_symmetry.space_group_name_H-M   'P 1'
#
loop_
_entity.id
_entity.type
_entity.pdbx_description
1 polymer ?
#
loop_
_entity_poly.entity_id
_entity_poly.type
_entity_poly.pdbx_seq_one_letter_code
_entity_poly.pdbx_strand_id
1 'polypeptide(L)'
;MAEERELILKLGQKITDRIGHKVTVEDPEYYGLACVVTDEMAEIALKMKVRKPMTLDQVAKATGKSKKYLEPLLQEMSSIGLLEYNWENPSRTKQYVLPMFVPGSAEFFNMKKDQIDAHPELAKFFERMTFLPLEKITAMVPPGGAGIGMHVIPVEKAIETENQSVDVEHISHWLKKYEGKYAAGPCSCRMSRAKLGEGCGDDAEDWCIGVGDMADYLVETNKGHYVTYDQVLEILQRAEDNGFVHQITNIDGENKIFAICNCNVNICNALRTSQLFNTPNMSRSAYIAKVDKAQCVACGRCVEYCPAGAVKLGQKLCTKDGGTVTYPRQELPDKIKWGPEKWSPDYRDKNRINCYDAGTAPCKTACPAHIAVQGYLKLAAQGRYKDALALIKKENPFPAVCGHVCNRRCEDACTRGTIDRAVEIDEVKKFIAHQDLIAEHRYVAPKVIPSNKGGFDEKIAIIGGGPAGLSCAYYLAEKGYTPTVFENNEKPGGMLVYGIPSYKLEKDVVAAEIDVIREMGVDIRCGVEVGKDITLDELRAQGYKAFYIAIGCQGGRKAGIPGEDAQGVMTAVDFLRTVGGNPDYPVEGEVVVVGGGNVAIDVARSSVRCGANSVSMFCLESRDAMPASVDEVEEARVEGVDVNCGWGPKEILTENGKVTGIVFKKCLSVLDENGRFAPVYDENQTKTVACSHVYLSIGQAIEWGHLLDGSKVELGRGNGAVADSLTYQTAQEDVFVGGDVYTGPKFAIDAIAAGKEGAVSIHRFVQPNTSLTIGRNRRDFIALDKENISVAQYDTGDRQVPGVDKSIDQKHSFRDAHLTFTEAQVKAETARCLGCGASVVDPNKCIGCGVCTTKCAFDAIHLHRELPAASKMVRSEDKMKSILPYMLKRQIKIRFNKE
;
A
#
# COMPACT_ATOMS: atom_id res chain seq x y z
N MET A 1 -2.89 -35.57 28.04
CA MET A 1 -1.82 -34.64 28.39
C MET A 1 -0.51 -35.38 28.19
N ALA A 2 0.44 -34.85 27.43
CA ALA A 2 1.75 -35.48 27.31
C ALA A 2 2.38 -35.53 28.71
N GLU A 3 3.07 -36.66 29.03
CA GLU A 3 3.76 -36.86 30.29
C GLU A 3 4.77 -35.72 30.53
N GLU A 4 4.74 -35.14 31.74
CA GLU A 4 5.64 -34.02 32.09
C GLU A 4 7.09 -34.50 32.08
N ARG A 5 7.92 -33.90 31.25
CA ARG A 5 9.34 -34.24 31.10
C ARG A 5 10.18 -33.33 31.98
N GLU A 6 10.57 -33.86 33.16
CA GLU A 6 11.30 -33.11 34.19
C GLU A 6 12.65 -32.52 33.71
N LEU A 7 13.38 -33.24 32.85
CA LEU A 7 14.64 -32.76 32.29
C LEU A 7 14.44 -31.55 31.37
N ILE A 8 13.35 -31.54 30.60
CA ILE A 8 12.99 -30.40 29.72
C ILE A 8 12.62 -29.18 30.57
N LEU A 9 11.84 -29.36 31.64
CA LEU A 9 11.55 -28.27 32.58
C LEU A 9 12.82 -27.66 33.20
N LYS A 10 13.71 -28.50 33.65
CA LYS A 10 15.01 -28.06 34.19
C LYS A 10 15.85 -27.32 33.15
N LEU A 11 15.84 -27.79 31.89
CA LEU A 11 16.54 -27.14 30.80
C LEU A 11 15.90 -25.78 30.46
N GLY A 12 14.58 -25.74 30.33
CA GLY A 12 13.83 -24.49 30.11
C GLY A 12 14.12 -23.46 31.20
N GLN A 13 14.11 -23.89 32.48
CA GLN A 13 14.45 -23.04 33.62
C GLN A 13 15.91 -22.53 33.57
N LYS A 14 16.82 -23.33 33.04
CA LYS A 14 18.24 -22.96 32.93
C LYS A 14 18.51 -21.91 31.85
N ILE A 15 17.84 -22.01 30.72
CA ILE A 15 18.11 -21.13 29.56
C ILE A 15 17.12 -19.97 29.42
N THR A 16 16.05 -19.90 30.26
CA THR A 16 15.09 -18.80 30.23
C THR A 16 15.78 -17.46 30.50
N ASP A 17 15.38 -16.44 29.79
CA ASP A 17 15.79 -15.04 30.03
C ASP A 17 14.83 -14.28 30.97
N ARG A 18 13.74 -14.92 31.40
CA ARG A 18 12.73 -14.36 32.31
C ARG A 18 13.17 -14.43 33.77
N ILE A 19 13.65 -13.31 34.27
CA ILE A 19 14.19 -13.19 35.62
C ILE A 19 13.12 -13.45 36.69
N GLY A 20 13.41 -14.38 37.62
CA GLY A 20 12.52 -14.71 38.72
C GLY A 20 11.27 -15.50 38.34
N HIS A 21 11.16 -15.93 37.05
CA HIS A 21 10.04 -16.76 36.63
C HIS A 21 10.37 -18.25 36.82
N LYS A 22 9.43 -19.00 37.37
CA LYS A 22 9.52 -20.47 37.41
C LYS A 22 8.84 -21.04 36.18
N VAL A 23 9.62 -21.72 35.34
CA VAL A 23 9.12 -22.34 34.11
C VAL A 23 8.21 -23.51 34.45
N THR A 24 7.06 -23.56 33.78
CA THR A 24 6.05 -24.61 33.88
C THR A 24 5.80 -25.25 32.51
N VAL A 25 5.01 -26.30 32.45
CA VAL A 25 4.63 -26.99 31.21
C VAL A 25 3.84 -26.09 30.24
N GLU A 26 3.22 -25.04 30.74
CA GLU A 26 2.46 -24.07 29.96
C GLU A 26 3.36 -22.96 29.33
N ASP A 27 4.62 -22.94 29.73
CA ASP A 27 5.54 -21.90 29.27
C ASP A 27 6.17 -22.23 27.90
N PRO A 28 6.43 -21.22 27.06
CA PRO A 28 7.06 -21.39 25.75
C PRO A 28 8.40 -22.14 25.82
N GLU A 29 9.19 -21.92 26.85
CA GLU A 29 10.47 -22.61 27.07
C GLU A 29 10.29 -24.11 27.21
N TYR A 30 9.21 -24.58 27.87
CA TYR A 30 8.97 -26.00 27.99
C TYR A 30 8.48 -26.64 26.69
N TYR A 31 7.33 -26.19 26.17
CA TYR A 31 6.73 -26.89 25.03
C TYR A 31 7.48 -26.66 23.73
N GLY A 32 8.23 -25.55 23.60
CA GLY A 32 9.15 -25.35 22.50
C GLY A 32 10.34 -26.31 22.51
N LEU A 33 10.94 -26.56 23.69
CA LEU A 33 11.98 -27.56 23.81
C LEU A 33 11.42 -28.99 23.66
N ALA A 34 10.25 -29.26 24.26
CA ALA A 34 9.67 -30.59 24.27
C ALA A 34 9.37 -31.15 22.86
N CYS A 35 9.16 -30.27 21.87
CA CYS A 35 8.93 -30.68 20.48
C CYS A 35 10.14 -31.35 19.83
N VAL A 36 11.36 -30.87 20.12
CA VAL A 36 12.55 -31.19 19.33
C VAL A 36 13.74 -31.69 20.15
N VAL A 37 13.71 -31.52 21.47
CA VAL A 37 14.80 -31.91 22.39
C VAL A 37 14.48 -33.25 23.08
N THR A 38 15.36 -34.22 22.95
CA THR A 38 15.28 -35.49 23.70
C THR A 38 15.74 -35.32 25.14
N ASP A 39 15.39 -36.26 26.04
CA ASP A 39 15.86 -36.21 27.43
C ASP A 39 17.37 -36.39 27.53
N GLU A 40 17.96 -37.16 26.62
CA GLU A 40 19.40 -37.34 26.51
C GLU A 40 20.11 -36.02 26.12
N MET A 41 19.59 -35.29 25.17
CA MET A 41 20.08 -33.95 24.81
C MET A 41 19.95 -32.98 25.99
N ALA A 42 18.83 -33.04 26.71
CA ALA A 42 18.61 -32.20 27.87
C ALA A 42 19.61 -32.49 28.99
N GLU A 43 19.92 -33.77 29.28
CA GLU A 43 20.98 -34.15 30.26
C GLU A 43 22.32 -33.50 29.93
N ILE A 44 22.74 -33.56 28.65
CA ILE A 44 24.02 -32.97 28.22
C ILE A 44 23.98 -31.46 28.37
N ALA A 45 22.91 -30.80 27.85
CA ALA A 45 22.75 -29.36 27.93
C ALA A 45 22.71 -28.85 29.38
N LEU A 46 22.14 -29.64 30.31
CA LEU A 46 22.14 -29.33 31.75
C LEU A 46 23.53 -29.35 32.37
N LYS A 47 24.52 -30.03 31.78
CA LYS A 47 25.92 -29.99 32.21
C LYS A 47 26.73 -28.83 31.65
N MET A 48 26.23 -28.19 30.58
CA MET A 48 26.84 -27.02 29.99
C MET A 48 26.44 -25.74 30.73
N LYS A 49 27.29 -24.72 30.68
CA LYS A 49 26.99 -23.38 31.22
C LYS A 49 26.43 -22.50 30.12
N VAL A 50 25.33 -21.80 30.41
CA VAL A 50 24.70 -20.88 29.47
C VAL A 50 25.71 -19.81 29.02
N ARG A 51 25.82 -19.60 27.73
CA ARG A 51 26.71 -18.64 27.05
C ARG A 51 28.20 -18.80 27.36
N LYS A 52 28.62 -19.96 27.83
CA LYS A 52 30.05 -20.30 28.05
C LYS A 52 30.46 -21.37 27.03
N PRO A 53 31.37 -21.02 26.09
CA PRO A 53 31.88 -21.99 25.12
C PRO A 53 32.59 -23.17 25.82
N MET A 54 32.32 -24.38 25.32
CA MET A 54 32.95 -25.61 25.78
C MET A 54 33.44 -26.46 24.61
N THR A 55 34.69 -26.86 24.58
CA THR A 55 35.18 -27.82 23.59
C THR A 55 34.61 -29.23 23.84
N LEU A 56 34.66 -30.10 22.83
CA LEU A 56 34.23 -31.50 22.97
C LEU A 56 34.89 -32.18 24.20
N ASP A 57 36.17 -31.88 24.46
CA ASP A 57 36.87 -32.38 25.62
C ASP A 57 36.28 -31.92 26.94
N GLN A 58 35.92 -30.66 27.02
CA GLN A 58 35.32 -30.08 28.22
C GLN A 58 33.90 -30.62 28.46
N VAL A 59 33.11 -30.83 27.38
CA VAL A 59 31.79 -31.47 27.47
C VAL A 59 31.93 -32.93 27.91
N ALA A 60 32.88 -33.69 27.33
CA ALA A 60 33.13 -35.06 27.73
C ALA A 60 33.51 -35.18 29.22
N LYS A 61 34.36 -34.29 29.71
CA LYS A 61 34.74 -34.23 31.15
C LYS A 61 33.51 -33.87 32.03
N ALA A 62 32.68 -32.96 31.59
CA ALA A 62 31.52 -32.51 32.36
C ALA A 62 30.40 -33.55 32.44
N THR A 63 30.24 -34.36 31.40
CA THR A 63 29.18 -35.38 31.24
C THR A 63 29.63 -36.77 31.66
N GLY A 64 30.95 -37.05 31.69
CA GLY A 64 31.51 -38.39 31.87
C GLY A 64 31.36 -39.33 30.68
N LYS A 65 30.87 -38.83 29.54
CA LYS A 65 30.61 -39.61 28.32
C LYS A 65 31.80 -39.55 27.37
N SER A 66 31.96 -40.57 26.49
CA SER A 66 33.06 -40.61 25.50
C SER A 66 32.88 -39.57 24.40
N LYS A 67 33.96 -39.04 23.85
CA LYS A 67 33.93 -38.12 22.70
C LYS A 67 33.18 -38.72 21.50
N LYS A 68 33.47 -39.99 21.18
CA LYS A 68 32.83 -40.71 20.08
C LYS A 68 31.31 -40.74 20.18
N TYR A 69 30.78 -40.79 21.41
CA TYR A 69 29.36 -40.73 21.68
C TYR A 69 28.79 -39.30 21.57
N LEU A 70 29.54 -38.33 22.12
CA LEU A 70 29.08 -36.94 22.20
C LEU A 70 29.10 -36.20 20.88
N GLU A 71 30.10 -36.46 20.02
CA GLU A 71 30.31 -35.69 18.79
C GLU A 71 29.07 -35.70 17.84
N PRO A 72 28.50 -36.86 17.46
CA PRO A 72 27.29 -36.85 16.62
C PRO A 72 26.10 -36.23 17.34
N LEU A 73 25.96 -36.42 18.66
CA LEU A 73 24.84 -35.87 19.44
C LEU A 73 24.92 -34.34 19.57
N LEU A 74 26.13 -33.79 19.80
CA LEU A 74 26.32 -32.34 19.82
C LEU A 74 26.09 -31.72 18.43
N GLN A 75 26.43 -32.44 17.37
CA GLN A 75 26.13 -31.98 16.03
C GLN A 75 24.62 -32.00 15.76
N GLU A 76 23.90 -33.01 16.21
CA GLU A 76 22.42 -33.06 16.12
C GLU A 76 21.77 -31.94 16.95
N MET A 77 22.24 -31.75 18.21
CA MET A 77 21.78 -30.62 19.06
C MET A 77 22.00 -29.26 18.40
N SER A 78 23.09 -29.12 17.64
CA SER A 78 23.33 -27.89 16.87
C SER A 78 22.47 -27.78 15.63
N SER A 79 22.23 -28.90 14.94
CA SER A 79 21.37 -28.94 13.76
C SER A 79 19.92 -28.57 14.07
N ILE A 80 19.37 -29.06 15.18
CA ILE A 80 18.03 -28.66 15.63
C ILE A 80 17.96 -27.21 16.15
N GLY A 81 19.11 -26.62 16.56
CA GLY A 81 19.16 -25.24 17.06
C GLY A 81 19.24 -25.10 18.59
N LEU A 82 19.40 -26.20 19.32
CA LEU A 82 19.59 -26.18 20.79
C LEU A 82 20.95 -25.61 21.18
N LEU A 83 21.99 -25.91 20.41
CA LEU A 83 23.33 -25.40 20.60
C LEU A 83 23.76 -24.55 19.40
N GLU A 84 24.54 -23.54 19.63
CA GLU A 84 25.41 -22.89 18.65
C GLU A 84 26.87 -23.35 18.84
N TYR A 85 27.75 -23.05 17.89
CA TYR A 85 29.17 -23.29 18.04
C TYR A 85 29.99 -22.24 17.30
N ASN A 86 31.24 -22.12 17.71
CA ASN A 86 32.23 -21.23 17.10
C ASN A 86 33.64 -21.81 17.24
N TRP A 87 34.62 -21.12 16.68
CA TRP A 87 36.02 -21.44 16.79
C TRP A 87 36.82 -20.28 17.40
N GLU A 88 36.21 -19.49 18.25
CA GLU A 88 36.75 -18.26 18.84
C GLU A 88 37.69 -18.52 20.01
N ASN A 89 38.66 -19.41 19.78
CA ASN A 89 39.72 -19.67 20.72
C ASN A 89 41.07 -19.72 20.01
N PRO A 90 42.23 -19.57 20.72
CA PRO A 90 43.53 -19.50 20.07
C PRO A 90 43.90 -20.74 19.23
N SER A 91 43.39 -21.90 19.58
CA SER A 91 43.60 -23.15 18.85
C SER A 91 42.63 -23.36 17.67
N ARG A 92 41.68 -22.47 17.44
CA ARG A 92 40.61 -22.63 16.42
C ARG A 92 39.90 -23.98 16.53
N THR A 93 39.75 -24.49 17.75
CA THR A 93 39.04 -25.74 18.03
C THR A 93 37.56 -25.46 18.18
N LYS A 94 36.69 -26.28 17.53
CA LYS A 94 35.23 -26.15 17.66
C LYS A 94 34.81 -26.22 19.12
N GLN A 95 34.03 -25.26 19.55
CA GLN A 95 33.47 -25.18 20.89
C GLN A 95 31.95 -24.89 20.81
N TYR A 96 31.21 -25.66 21.58
CA TYR A 96 29.76 -25.61 21.62
C TYR A 96 29.28 -24.64 22.70
N VAL A 97 28.24 -23.93 22.45
CA VAL A 97 27.65 -22.93 23.36
C VAL A 97 26.18 -23.27 23.56
N LEU A 98 25.75 -23.38 24.79
CA LEU A 98 24.33 -23.40 25.12
C LEU A 98 23.83 -21.96 25.17
N PRO A 99 23.04 -21.50 24.19
CA PRO A 99 22.52 -20.11 24.16
C PRO A 99 21.46 -19.92 25.23
N MET A 100 21.04 -18.67 25.41
CA MET A 100 19.77 -18.36 26.06
C MET A 100 18.62 -18.80 25.16
N PHE A 101 17.40 -18.85 25.73
CA PHE A 101 16.25 -19.20 24.92
C PHE A 101 15.94 -18.12 23.87
N VAL A 102 15.92 -16.85 24.26
CA VAL A 102 15.75 -15.67 23.35
C VAL A 102 16.69 -14.54 23.79
N PRO A 103 17.46 -13.93 22.85
CA PRO A 103 17.76 -14.43 21.51
C PRO A 103 18.68 -15.64 21.57
N GLY A 104 18.39 -16.64 20.75
CA GLY A 104 19.19 -17.86 20.69
C GLY A 104 18.42 -19.08 20.16
N SER A 105 18.20 -20.09 21.01
CA SER A 105 17.57 -21.36 20.59
C SER A 105 16.23 -21.17 19.90
N ALA A 106 15.41 -20.23 20.36
CA ALA A 106 14.08 -19.98 19.79
C ALA A 106 14.14 -19.53 18.32
N GLU A 107 15.11 -18.67 17.96
CA GLU A 107 15.36 -18.25 16.60
C GLU A 107 15.86 -19.42 15.76
N PHE A 108 16.86 -20.17 16.23
CA PHE A 108 17.44 -21.28 15.48
C PHE A 108 16.46 -22.42 15.23
N PHE A 109 15.56 -22.72 16.17
CA PHE A 109 14.47 -23.69 15.96
C PHE A 109 13.57 -23.31 14.79
N ASN A 110 13.32 -22.03 14.60
CA ASN A 110 12.43 -21.50 13.57
C ASN A 110 13.17 -21.12 12.25
N MET A 111 14.43 -21.49 12.07
CA MET A 111 15.17 -21.28 10.81
C MET A 111 15.18 -22.50 9.89
N LYS A 112 14.62 -23.63 10.30
CA LYS A 112 14.52 -24.85 9.48
C LYS A 112 13.08 -25.12 9.10
N LYS A 113 12.78 -25.05 7.81
CA LYS A 113 11.41 -25.24 7.28
C LYS A 113 10.90 -26.65 7.58
N ASP A 114 11.69 -27.68 7.32
CA ASP A 114 11.35 -29.09 7.60
C ASP A 114 11.02 -29.32 9.10
N GLN A 115 11.76 -28.69 9.99
CA GLN A 115 11.55 -28.80 11.43
C GLN A 115 10.24 -28.12 11.85
N ILE A 116 9.93 -26.92 11.33
CA ILE A 116 8.65 -26.23 11.61
C ILE A 116 7.48 -26.98 10.96
N ASP A 117 7.70 -27.58 9.80
CA ASP A 117 6.66 -28.36 9.13
C ASP A 117 6.33 -29.65 9.91
N ALA A 118 7.34 -30.30 10.50
CA ALA A 118 7.17 -31.47 11.37
C ALA A 118 6.59 -31.11 12.76
N HIS A 119 6.93 -29.91 13.27
CA HIS A 119 6.56 -29.44 14.63
C HIS A 119 5.97 -28.02 14.58
N PRO A 120 4.70 -27.86 14.15
CA PRO A 120 4.04 -26.55 14.05
C PRO A 120 3.95 -25.80 15.39
N GLU A 121 4.09 -26.50 16.49
CA GLU A 121 4.12 -25.94 17.85
C GLU A 121 5.26 -24.93 18.01
N LEU A 122 6.36 -25.10 17.28
CA LEU A 122 7.51 -24.18 17.30
C LEU A 122 7.11 -22.76 16.87
N ALA A 123 6.24 -22.64 15.86
CA ALA A 123 5.71 -21.34 15.46
C ALA A 123 4.83 -20.74 16.55
N LYS A 124 3.97 -21.54 17.19
CA LYS A 124 3.07 -21.07 18.26
C LYS A 124 3.83 -20.57 19.48
N PHE A 125 4.86 -21.28 19.95
CA PHE A 125 5.59 -20.83 21.13
C PHE A 125 6.36 -19.55 20.83
N PHE A 126 6.93 -19.41 19.64
CA PHE A 126 7.68 -18.23 19.27
C PHE A 126 6.79 -16.99 19.20
N GLU A 127 5.56 -17.15 18.69
CA GLU A 127 4.54 -16.10 18.74
C GLU A 127 4.10 -15.77 20.17
N ARG A 128 3.82 -16.78 20.97
CA ARG A 128 3.39 -16.60 22.38
C ARG A 128 4.45 -15.89 23.22
N MET A 129 5.71 -16.12 22.96
CA MET A 129 6.81 -15.39 23.61
C MET A 129 6.74 -13.87 23.43
N THR A 130 6.14 -13.39 22.36
CA THR A 130 5.92 -11.96 22.14
C THR A 130 4.99 -11.37 23.19
N PHE A 131 3.99 -12.12 23.64
CA PHE A 131 3.02 -11.61 24.61
C PHE A 131 3.48 -11.76 26.06
N LEU A 132 3.91 -12.94 26.46
CA LEU A 132 4.13 -13.25 27.86
C LEU A 132 5.31 -12.51 28.51
N PRO A 133 6.53 -12.51 27.92
CA PRO A 133 7.65 -11.79 28.48
C PRO A 133 7.75 -10.35 28.00
N LEU A 134 7.48 -10.08 26.73
CA LEU A 134 7.70 -8.77 26.12
C LEU A 134 6.68 -7.73 26.58
N GLU A 135 5.46 -8.11 26.90
CA GLU A 135 4.47 -7.24 27.55
C GLU A 135 5.05 -6.56 28.79
N LYS A 136 5.77 -7.32 29.62
CA LYS A 136 6.38 -6.78 30.84
C LYS A 136 7.70 -6.05 30.56
N ILE A 137 8.57 -6.63 29.74
CA ILE A 137 9.90 -6.10 29.44
C ILE A 137 9.81 -4.79 28.68
N THR A 138 8.93 -4.70 27.67
CA THR A 138 8.80 -3.51 26.81
C THR A 138 8.46 -2.28 27.62
N ALA A 139 7.58 -2.42 28.62
CA ALA A 139 7.23 -1.33 29.53
C ALA A 139 8.38 -0.91 30.48
N MET A 140 9.43 -1.70 30.59
CA MET A 140 10.60 -1.43 31.43
C MET A 140 11.76 -0.79 30.64
N VAL A 141 11.72 -0.87 29.30
CA VAL A 141 12.77 -0.29 28.45
C VAL A 141 12.67 1.23 28.47
N PRO A 142 13.75 1.96 28.80
CA PRO A 142 13.73 3.41 28.79
C PRO A 142 13.55 3.97 27.38
N PRO A 143 12.96 5.15 27.22
CA PRO A 143 13.00 5.87 25.96
C PRO A 143 14.45 6.02 25.49
N GLY A 144 14.74 5.56 24.30
CA GLY A 144 16.11 5.49 23.83
C GLY A 144 16.72 4.10 23.82
N GLY A 145 16.01 3.12 24.38
CA GLY A 145 16.49 1.75 24.49
C GLY A 145 17.62 1.59 25.52
N ALA A 146 17.94 0.37 25.83
CA ALA A 146 19.07 0.04 26.69
C ALA A 146 20.11 -0.84 25.98
N GLY A 147 20.06 -0.91 24.65
CA GLY A 147 20.94 -1.77 23.86
C GLY A 147 20.80 -3.26 24.20
N ILE A 148 19.56 -3.73 24.36
CA ILE A 148 19.28 -5.10 24.84
C ILE A 148 18.83 -5.99 23.71
N GLY A 149 19.54 -7.08 23.48
CA GLY A 149 19.20 -8.13 22.51
C GLY A 149 19.47 -7.74 21.07
N MET A 150 18.72 -6.78 20.55
CA MET A 150 18.83 -6.28 19.17
C MET A 150 19.08 -4.78 19.16
N HIS A 151 19.80 -4.31 18.16
CA HIS A 151 20.13 -2.90 17.97
C HIS A 151 19.80 -2.49 16.53
N VAL A 152 18.99 -1.44 16.36
CA VAL A 152 18.72 -0.86 15.03
C VAL A 152 19.98 -0.15 14.56
N ILE A 153 20.45 -0.52 13.37
CA ILE A 153 21.52 0.19 12.69
C ILE A 153 20.87 1.07 11.59
N PRO A 154 21.17 2.37 11.54
CA PRO A 154 20.60 3.23 10.51
C PRO A 154 21.02 2.78 9.12
N VAL A 155 20.17 3.09 8.11
CA VAL A 155 20.64 3.05 6.72
C VAL A 155 21.84 3.99 6.60
N GLU A 156 22.97 3.48 6.17
CA GLU A 156 24.26 4.21 6.25
C GLU A 156 24.21 5.55 5.50
N LYS A 157 23.61 5.57 4.32
CA LYS A 157 23.37 6.77 3.53
C LYS A 157 22.59 7.87 4.28
N ALA A 158 21.77 7.51 5.26
CA ALA A 158 21.00 8.47 6.06
C ALA A 158 21.84 9.18 7.14
N ILE A 159 23.05 8.72 7.41
CA ILE A 159 23.98 9.27 8.42
C ILE A 159 25.35 9.67 7.85
N GLU A 160 25.53 9.63 6.53
CA GLU A 160 26.80 10.02 5.87
C GLU A 160 27.29 11.41 6.24
N THR A 161 26.38 12.34 6.50
CA THR A 161 26.71 13.74 6.85
C THR A 161 26.82 13.98 8.36
N GLU A 162 26.64 12.93 9.18
CA GLU A 162 26.65 13.05 10.64
C GLU A 162 28.08 12.89 11.18
N ASN A 163 28.63 13.98 11.73
CA ASN A 163 30.04 14.03 12.19
C ASN A 163 30.26 13.37 13.56
N GLN A 164 29.20 13.01 14.31
CA GLN A 164 29.27 12.44 15.64
C GLN A 164 28.93 10.93 15.66
N SER A 165 28.75 10.31 14.48
CA SER A 165 28.53 8.88 14.38
C SER A 165 29.75 8.10 14.89
N VAL A 166 29.49 6.89 15.39
CA VAL A 166 30.52 5.96 15.85
C VAL A 166 30.49 4.69 15.01
N ASP A 167 31.61 3.98 14.93
CA ASP A 167 31.79 2.83 14.03
C ASP A 167 30.67 1.78 14.12
N VAL A 168 30.20 1.50 15.33
CA VAL A 168 29.11 0.50 15.54
C VAL A 168 27.77 0.88 14.93
N GLU A 169 27.58 2.14 14.54
CA GLU A 169 26.37 2.67 13.88
C GLU A 169 26.44 2.50 12.35
N HIS A 170 27.57 2.08 11.79
CA HIS A 170 27.80 1.86 10.37
C HIS A 170 27.77 0.38 10.00
N ILE A 171 26.91 0.03 9.06
CA ILE A 171 26.80 -1.37 8.61
C ILE A 171 28.09 -1.82 7.89
N SER A 172 28.74 -0.91 7.17
CA SER A 172 30.02 -1.12 6.49
C SER A 172 31.15 -1.49 7.46
N HIS A 173 31.15 -0.92 8.68
CA HIS A 173 32.10 -1.32 9.75
C HIS A 173 32.00 -2.81 10.06
N TRP A 174 30.77 -3.31 10.25
CA TRP A 174 30.54 -4.71 10.57
C TRP A 174 30.84 -5.63 9.39
N LEU A 175 30.46 -5.23 8.17
CA LEU A 175 30.79 -6.00 6.98
C LEU A 175 32.30 -6.12 6.79
N LYS A 176 33.05 -5.01 6.91
CA LYS A 176 34.53 -5.04 6.83
C LYS A 176 35.15 -5.90 7.92
N LYS A 177 34.63 -5.84 9.15
CA LYS A 177 35.14 -6.65 10.29
C LYS A 177 35.05 -8.15 10.06
N TYR A 178 33.99 -8.60 9.33
CA TYR A 178 33.74 -10.01 9.03
C TYR A 178 33.95 -10.35 7.55
N GLU A 179 34.81 -9.57 6.87
CA GLU A 179 35.07 -9.73 5.44
C GLU A 179 35.36 -11.18 5.04
N GLY A 180 34.67 -11.65 3.97
CA GLY A 180 34.78 -12.99 3.44
C GLY A 180 34.06 -14.10 4.22
N LYS A 181 33.30 -13.76 5.29
CA LYS A 181 32.54 -14.72 6.08
C LYS A 181 31.08 -14.27 6.28
N TYR A 182 30.25 -14.50 5.26
CA TYR A 182 28.83 -14.20 5.27
C TYR A 182 28.01 -15.40 4.82
N ALA A 183 26.89 -15.63 5.48
CA ALA A 183 25.88 -16.58 5.05
C ALA A 183 24.50 -15.94 5.14
N ALA A 184 23.66 -16.12 4.13
CA ALA A 184 22.27 -15.74 4.17
C ALA A 184 21.40 -16.92 4.58
N GLY A 185 20.34 -16.64 5.32
CA GLY A 185 19.39 -17.65 5.76
C GLY A 185 18.00 -17.09 6.00
N PRO A 186 17.01 -17.95 6.23
CA PRO A 186 15.63 -17.54 6.42
C PRO A 186 15.46 -16.77 7.72
N CYS A 187 14.54 -15.79 7.68
CA CYS A 187 14.15 -15.04 8.86
C CYS A 187 13.22 -15.88 9.74
N SER A 188 13.64 -16.22 10.96
CA SER A 188 12.86 -17.01 11.92
C SER A 188 11.50 -16.40 12.25
N CYS A 189 11.43 -15.08 12.38
CA CYS A 189 10.15 -14.38 12.60
C CYS A 189 9.20 -14.53 11.41
N ARG A 190 9.69 -14.41 10.15
CA ARG A 190 8.85 -14.62 8.96
C ARG A 190 8.41 -16.08 8.83
N MET A 191 9.30 -17.03 9.08
CA MET A 191 8.99 -18.47 9.07
C MET A 191 7.88 -18.82 10.06
N SER A 192 8.03 -18.36 11.30
CA SER A 192 7.05 -18.58 12.37
C SER A 192 5.68 -17.96 12.02
N ARG A 193 5.67 -16.70 11.60
CA ARG A 193 4.44 -15.98 11.26
C ARG A 193 3.73 -16.58 10.04
N ALA A 194 4.48 -16.95 9.01
CA ALA A 194 3.92 -17.63 7.84
C ALA A 194 3.29 -18.98 8.24
N LYS A 195 3.92 -19.77 9.12
CA LYS A 195 3.35 -21.05 9.58
C LYS A 195 2.00 -20.87 10.31
N LEU A 196 1.78 -19.69 10.90
CA LEU A 196 0.51 -19.33 11.58
C LEU A 196 -0.52 -18.68 10.63
N GLY A 197 -0.24 -18.57 9.33
CA GLY A 197 -1.11 -17.87 8.38
C GLY A 197 -1.10 -16.34 8.55
N GLU A 198 -0.02 -15.80 9.09
CA GLU A 198 0.09 -14.38 9.48
C GLU A 198 1.25 -13.65 8.78
N GLY A 199 1.71 -14.15 7.64
CA GLY A 199 2.67 -13.48 6.77
C GLY A 199 2.14 -12.16 6.21
N CYS A 200 3.02 -11.31 5.70
CA CYS A 200 2.69 -10.00 5.12
C CYS A 200 3.02 -9.89 3.61
N GLY A 201 3.27 -10.99 2.94
CA GLY A 201 3.57 -11.03 1.50
C GLY A 201 5.06 -10.99 1.16
N ASP A 202 5.93 -10.77 2.13
CA ASP A 202 7.37 -10.96 2.00
C ASP A 202 7.73 -12.41 2.37
N ASP A 203 8.52 -13.08 1.55
CA ASP A 203 9.00 -14.43 1.87
C ASP A 203 10.01 -14.41 3.03
N ALA A 204 10.40 -15.60 3.52
CA ALA A 204 11.34 -15.73 4.63
C ALA A 204 12.82 -15.83 4.20
N GLU A 205 13.07 -16.04 2.91
CA GLU A 205 14.39 -16.42 2.37
C GLU A 205 15.37 -15.24 2.41
N ASP A 206 16.58 -15.54 2.91
CA ASP A 206 17.77 -14.66 2.84
C ASP A 206 17.67 -13.27 3.47
N TRP A 207 16.77 -13.07 4.43
CA TRP A 207 16.68 -11.82 5.17
C TRP A 207 17.53 -11.76 6.44
N CYS A 208 18.11 -12.90 6.85
CA CYS A 208 19.03 -12.99 7.97
C CYS A 208 20.45 -13.26 7.44
N ILE A 209 21.40 -12.40 7.78
CA ILE A 209 22.80 -12.51 7.36
C ILE A 209 23.62 -12.87 8.58
N GLY A 210 24.11 -14.11 8.66
CA GLY A 210 25.08 -14.55 9.64
C GLY A 210 26.48 -14.07 9.25
N VAL A 211 27.28 -13.64 10.23
CA VAL A 211 28.62 -13.12 10.01
C VAL A 211 29.65 -13.87 10.86
N GLY A 212 30.89 -13.95 10.36
CA GLY A 212 31.98 -14.65 11.07
C GLY A 212 31.70 -16.14 11.26
N ASP A 213 32.00 -16.69 12.44
CA ASP A 213 31.77 -18.10 12.76
C ASP A 213 30.28 -18.50 12.74
N MET A 214 29.37 -17.55 12.87
CA MET A 214 27.91 -17.79 12.70
C MET A 214 27.55 -18.10 11.24
N ALA A 215 28.28 -17.58 10.27
CA ALA A 215 28.08 -17.95 8.88
C ALA A 215 28.36 -19.44 8.66
N ASP A 216 29.47 -19.92 9.19
CA ASP A 216 29.83 -21.35 9.13
C ASP A 216 28.78 -22.21 9.87
N TYR A 217 28.32 -21.78 11.05
CA TYR A 217 27.25 -22.46 11.80
C TYR A 217 25.96 -22.60 10.99
N LEU A 218 25.50 -21.52 10.37
CA LEU A 218 24.25 -21.54 9.58
C LEU A 218 24.36 -22.53 8.41
N VAL A 219 25.48 -22.53 7.71
CA VAL A 219 25.70 -23.41 6.55
C VAL A 219 25.83 -24.87 6.98
N GLU A 220 26.70 -25.17 7.97
CA GLU A 220 26.94 -26.54 8.44
C GLU A 220 25.68 -27.17 9.09
N THR A 221 24.73 -26.37 9.57
CA THR A 221 23.48 -26.84 10.18
C THR A 221 22.26 -26.74 9.26
N ASN A 222 22.49 -26.50 7.97
CA ASN A 222 21.43 -26.37 6.94
C ASN A 222 20.38 -25.29 7.27
N LYS A 223 20.82 -24.15 7.83
CA LYS A 223 20.01 -22.96 8.13
C LYS A 223 20.34 -21.78 7.21
N GLY A 224 21.19 -21.95 6.22
CA GLY A 224 21.60 -20.92 5.30
C GLY A 224 22.63 -21.41 4.30
N HIS A 225 23.10 -20.49 3.47
CA HIS A 225 24.14 -20.72 2.46
C HIS A 225 25.12 -19.55 2.42
N TYR A 226 26.34 -19.79 1.99
CA TYR A 226 27.33 -18.73 1.84
C TYR A 226 26.92 -17.71 0.79
N VAL A 227 27.19 -16.46 1.06
CA VAL A 227 26.96 -15.33 0.14
C VAL A 227 28.20 -14.46 0.05
N THR A 228 28.38 -13.81 -1.12
CA THR A 228 29.45 -12.85 -1.35
C THR A 228 29.12 -11.49 -0.72
N TYR A 229 30.13 -10.62 -0.63
CA TYR A 229 29.94 -9.23 -0.19
C TYR A 229 28.90 -8.50 -1.05
N ASP A 230 28.98 -8.65 -2.37
CA ASP A 230 28.06 -7.99 -3.30
C ASP A 230 26.62 -8.50 -3.11
N GLN A 231 26.43 -9.80 -2.90
CA GLN A 231 25.11 -10.37 -2.59
C GLN A 231 24.55 -9.84 -1.26
N VAL A 232 25.42 -9.63 -0.26
CA VAL A 232 25.00 -8.98 0.99
C VAL A 232 24.51 -7.56 0.72
N LEU A 233 25.22 -6.77 -0.09
CA LEU A 233 24.79 -5.41 -0.45
C LEU A 233 23.45 -5.41 -1.20
N GLU A 234 23.23 -6.38 -2.09
CA GLU A 234 21.96 -6.54 -2.80
C GLU A 234 20.80 -6.84 -1.82
N ILE A 235 21.01 -7.73 -0.86
CA ILE A 235 20.02 -8.05 0.18
C ILE A 235 19.69 -6.79 1.01
N LEU A 236 20.70 -6.03 1.42
CA LEU A 236 20.52 -4.80 2.20
C LEU A 236 19.78 -3.75 1.38
N GLN A 237 20.16 -3.52 0.12
CA GLN A 237 19.47 -2.57 -0.76
C GLN A 237 18.00 -2.96 -0.98
N ARG A 238 17.73 -4.24 -1.21
CA ARG A 238 16.37 -4.75 -1.35
C ARG A 238 15.55 -4.57 -0.07
N ALA A 239 16.16 -4.75 1.09
CA ALA A 239 15.53 -4.47 2.37
C ALA A 239 15.15 -2.98 2.50
N GLU A 240 16.06 -2.07 2.14
CA GLU A 240 15.82 -0.63 2.14
C GLU A 240 14.70 -0.24 1.16
N ASP A 241 14.66 -0.84 -0.03
CA ASP A 241 13.64 -0.57 -1.04
C ASP A 241 12.25 -0.98 -0.56
N ASN A 242 12.15 -2.04 0.23
CA ASN A 242 10.92 -2.51 0.84
C ASN A 242 10.59 -1.85 2.20
N GLY A 243 11.42 -0.94 2.69
CA GLY A 243 11.21 -0.27 3.98
C GLY A 243 11.50 -1.16 5.20
N PHE A 244 12.32 -2.21 5.04
CA PHE A 244 12.72 -3.06 6.15
C PHE A 244 13.84 -2.41 6.97
N VAL A 245 13.92 -2.80 8.23
CA VAL A 245 14.84 -2.23 9.22
C VAL A 245 16.05 -3.13 9.39
N HIS A 246 17.23 -2.56 9.27
CA HIS A 246 18.45 -3.26 9.63
C HIS A 246 18.61 -3.32 11.16
N GLN A 247 18.84 -4.50 11.68
CA GLN A 247 19.15 -4.73 13.09
C GLN A 247 20.39 -5.62 13.21
N ILE A 248 21.23 -5.33 14.18
CA ILE A 248 22.34 -6.19 14.55
C ILE A 248 22.06 -6.83 15.91
N THR A 249 22.66 -8.00 16.12
CA THR A 249 22.56 -8.70 17.40
C THR A 249 23.43 -7.99 18.44
N ASN A 250 22.87 -7.74 19.63
CA ASN A 250 23.48 -6.95 20.69
C ASN A 250 23.55 -7.77 22.00
N ILE A 251 24.11 -8.96 21.93
CA ILE A 251 24.21 -9.86 23.11
C ILE A 251 25.62 -10.05 23.61
N ASP A 252 26.64 -9.78 22.80
CA ASP A 252 28.04 -9.97 23.10
C ASP A 252 28.80 -8.67 23.41
N GLY A 253 28.09 -7.52 23.45
CA GLY A 253 28.66 -6.19 23.66
C GLY A 253 29.19 -5.54 22.39
N GLU A 254 29.94 -4.45 22.53
CA GLU A 254 30.31 -3.55 21.42
C GLU A 254 31.27 -4.14 20.39
N ASN A 255 31.93 -5.25 20.71
CA ASN A 255 32.99 -5.79 19.87
C ASN A 255 32.54 -6.95 18.97
N LYS A 256 31.32 -7.42 19.10
CA LYS A 256 30.90 -8.62 18.39
C LYS A 256 29.40 -8.59 18.06
N ILE A 257 29.09 -8.93 16.82
CA ILE A 257 27.77 -9.35 16.41
C ILE A 257 27.84 -10.73 15.76
N PHE A 258 26.75 -11.45 15.67
CA PHE A 258 26.68 -12.71 14.94
C PHE A 258 25.73 -12.68 13.76
N ALA A 259 24.81 -11.70 13.70
CA ALA A 259 23.89 -11.57 12.59
C ALA A 259 23.48 -10.11 12.32
N ILE A 260 23.15 -9.85 11.05
CA ILE A 260 22.48 -8.66 10.56
C ILE A 260 21.10 -9.10 10.06
N CYS A 261 20.04 -8.57 10.66
CA CYS A 261 18.66 -8.86 10.29
C CYS A 261 18.08 -7.75 9.44
N ASN A 262 17.19 -8.10 8.47
CA ASN A 262 16.45 -7.19 7.62
C ASN A 262 14.95 -7.33 7.93
N CYS A 263 14.46 -6.53 8.87
CA CYS A 263 13.24 -6.80 9.61
C CYS A 263 12.01 -6.07 9.07
N ASN A 264 10.97 -6.82 8.71
CA ASN A 264 9.64 -6.23 8.57
C ASN A 264 9.04 -5.98 9.96
N VAL A 265 8.68 -4.73 10.25
CA VAL A 265 8.16 -4.33 11.57
C VAL A 265 6.84 -5.03 11.92
N ASN A 266 6.04 -5.40 10.93
CA ASN A 266 4.78 -6.10 11.13
C ASN A 266 4.95 -7.58 11.49
N ILE A 267 6.15 -8.11 11.28
CA ILE A 267 6.51 -9.50 11.52
C ILE A 267 7.44 -9.62 12.73
N CYS A 268 8.49 -8.79 12.80
CA CYS A 268 9.60 -8.92 13.74
C CYS A 268 9.15 -8.84 15.20
N ASN A 269 9.47 -9.85 15.99
CA ASN A 269 9.11 -9.90 17.41
C ASN A 269 9.74 -8.77 18.24
N ALA A 270 10.94 -8.31 17.89
CA ALA A 270 11.59 -7.22 18.58
C ALA A 270 10.98 -5.84 18.27
N LEU A 271 10.53 -5.62 17.02
CA LEU A 271 10.07 -4.31 16.56
C LEU A 271 8.56 -4.08 16.73
N ARG A 272 7.73 -5.10 16.53
CA ARG A 272 6.26 -4.92 16.58
C ARG A 272 5.71 -4.67 17.98
N THR A 273 6.42 -5.06 19.02
CA THR A 273 5.97 -4.96 20.42
C THR A 273 5.66 -3.54 20.85
N SER A 274 6.43 -2.57 20.38
CA SER A 274 6.17 -1.15 20.70
C SER A 274 4.85 -0.65 20.13
N GLN A 275 4.42 -1.18 19.00
CA GLN A 275 3.12 -0.86 18.42
C GLN A 275 1.98 -1.57 19.14
N LEU A 276 2.17 -2.85 19.47
CA LEU A 276 1.18 -3.66 20.18
C LEU A 276 0.86 -3.09 21.57
N PHE A 277 1.89 -2.68 22.31
CA PHE A 277 1.78 -2.28 23.70
C PHE A 277 1.92 -0.77 23.93
N ASN A 278 2.05 0.01 22.87
CA ASN A 278 2.30 1.46 22.92
C ASN A 278 3.46 1.84 23.86
N THR A 279 4.56 1.15 23.75
CA THR A 279 5.76 1.31 24.59
C THR A 279 6.96 1.75 23.75
N PRO A 280 8.04 2.23 24.39
CA PRO A 280 9.31 2.41 23.69
C PRO A 280 9.77 1.11 23.04
N ASN A 281 10.37 1.19 21.84
CA ASN A 281 10.90 0.03 21.18
C ASN A 281 12.16 -0.49 21.93
N MET A 282 12.28 -1.81 22.04
CA MET A 282 13.45 -2.45 22.64
C MET A 282 14.70 -2.31 21.77
N SER A 283 14.52 -2.20 20.46
CA SER A 283 15.58 -2.02 19.48
C SER A 283 15.45 -0.66 18.82
N ARG A 284 16.48 0.17 18.92
CA ARG A 284 16.59 1.47 18.27
C ARG A 284 18.04 1.87 18.10
N SER A 285 18.30 2.92 17.31
CA SER A 285 19.59 3.58 17.17
C SER A 285 19.67 4.85 18.02
N ALA A 286 20.83 5.51 18.01
CA ALA A 286 21.05 6.81 18.67
C ALA A 286 20.32 7.98 18.01
N TYR A 287 19.63 7.75 16.89
CA TYR A 287 19.11 8.81 16.03
C TYR A 287 17.61 9.01 16.19
N ILE A 288 17.19 10.24 15.94
CA ILE A 288 15.78 10.63 15.79
C ILE A 288 15.64 11.41 14.49
N ALA A 289 14.62 11.10 13.71
CA ALA A 289 14.31 11.86 12.51
C ALA A 289 13.69 13.22 12.85
N LYS A 290 14.09 14.26 12.13
CA LYS A 290 13.49 15.62 12.18
C LYS A 290 13.09 16.04 10.79
N VAL A 291 12.01 16.82 10.71
CA VAL A 291 11.45 17.33 9.45
C VAL A 291 11.69 18.82 9.34
N ASP A 292 12.30 19.22 8.24
CA ASP A 292 12.26 20.62 7.80
C ASP A 292 10.89 20.89 7.15
N LYS A 293 10.04 21.57 7.87
CA LYS A 293 8.67 21.90 7.42
C LYS A 293 8.66 22.84 6.22
N ALA A 294 9.70 23.64 6.01
CA ALA A 294 9.77 24.55 4.87
C ALA A 294 10.01 23.79 3.56
N GLN A 295 10.78 22.71 3.63
CA GLN A 295 11.05 21.85 2.48
C GLN A 295 9.98 20.76 2.28
N CYS A 296 9.35 20.31 3.36
CA CYS A 296 8.38 19.23 3.32
C CYS A 296 7.13 19.60 2.52
N VAL A 297 6.69 18.71 1.66
CA VAL A 297 5.52 18.84 0.77
C VAL A 297 4.40 17.84 1.12
N ALA A 298 4.48 17.19 2.27
CA ALA A 298 3.47 16.19 2.70
C ALA A 298 3.16 15.11 1.64
N CYS A 299 4.13 14.66 0.88
CA CYS A 299 3.91 13.61 -0.12
C CYS A 299 3.53 12.26 0.51
N GLY A 300 3.88 12.05 1.78
CA GLY A 300 3.53 10.85 2.53
C GLY A 300 4.51 9.69 2.38
N ARG A 301 5.55 9.80 1.55
CA ARG A 301 6.51 8.69 1.34
C ARG A 301 7.19 8.25 2.66
N CYS A 302 7.66 9.20 3.44
CA CYS A 302 8.26 8.92 4.75
C CYS A 302 7.27 8.28 5.73
N VAL A 303 5.96 8.56 5.59
CA VAL A 303 4.89 7.95 6.40
C VAL A 303 4.67 6.49 6.00
N GLU A 304 4.55 6.23 4.70
CA GLU A 304 4.33 4.89 4.14
C GLU A 304 5.47 3.92 4.49
N TYR A 305 6.70 4.41 4.42
CA TYR A 305 7.90 3.62 4.69
C TYR A 305 8.34 3.64 6.15
N CYS A 306 7.69 4.42 7.04
CA CYS A 306 8.07 4.45 8.43
C CYS A 306 7.68 3.14 9.14
N PRO A 307 8.65 2.25 9.46
CA PRO A 307 8.33 0.95 10.02
C PRO A 307 7.76 1.04 11.44
N ALA A 308 8.10 2.09 12.18
CA ALA A 308 7.63 2.31 13.55
C ALA A 308 6.33 3.12 13.64
N GLY A 309 5.77 3.58 12.50
CA GLY A 309 4.62 4.47 12.51
C GLY A 309 4.86 5.80 13.22
N ALA A 310 6.13 6.22 13.33
CA ALA A 310 6.54 7.44 14.02
C ALA A 310 6.32 8.70 13.18
N VAL A 311 6.35 8.59 11.85
CA VAL A 311 6.12 9.71 10.94
C VAL A 311 4.65 9.75 10.58
N LYS A 312 4.04 10.91 10.71
CA LYS A 312 2.64 11.18 10.37
C LYS A 312 2.54 12.38 9.44
N LEU A 313 1.42 12.53 8.73
CA LEU A 313 1.12 13.74 7.98
C LEU A 313 0.44 14.75 8.89
N GLY A 314 0.93 15.97 8.93
CA GLY A 314 0.39 17.09 9.69
C GLY A 314 0.11 18.30 8.81
N GLN A 315 -0.19 19.42 9.44
CA GLN A 315 -0.48 20.71 8.80
C GLN A 315 0.64 21.72 9.13
N LYS A 316 0.86 22.65 8.23
CA LYS A 316 1.82 23.76 8.47
C LYS A 316 1.23 25.15 8.25
N LEU A 317 -0.07 25.25 8.00
CA LEU A 317 -0.74 26.53 7.87
C LEU A 317 -0.94 27.17 9.26
N CYS A 318 -0.83 28.48 9.32
CA CYS A 318 -1.13 29.22 10.54
C CYS A 318 -2.64 29.33 10.76
N THR A 319 -3.08 29.18 12.01
CA THR A 319 -4.44 29.48 12.45
C THR A 319 -4.63 30.98 12.67
N LYS A 320 -5.87 31.46 12.79
CA LYS A 320 -6.22 32.87 13.03
C LYS A 320 -5.64 33.42 14.35
N ASP A 321 -5.42 32.56 15.30
CA ASP A 321 -4.79 32.89 16.62
C ASP A 321 -3.26 32.83 16.59
N GLY A 322 -2.66 32.59 15.39
CA GLY A 322 -1.22 32.52 15.20
C GLY A 322 -0.58 31.17 15.52
N GLY A 323 -1.36 30.17 15.90
CA GLY A 323 -0.90 28.81 16.08
C GLY A 323 -0.63 28.09 14.76
N THR A 324 0.14 27.01 14.82
CA THR A 324 0.29 26.08 13.70
C THR A 324 -0.53 24.83 13.99
N VAL A 325 -1.39 24.45 13.05
CA VAL A 325 -2.11 23.17 13.18
C VAL A 325 -1.10 22.03 13.04
N THR A 326 -0.81 21.36 14.15
CA THR A 326 0.10 20.20 14.18
C THR A 326 -0.64 18.95 14.62
N TYR A 327 -0.18 17.79 14.15
CA TYR A 327 -0.69 16.52 14.63
C TYR A 327 -0.32 16.34 16.11
N PRO A 328 -1.28 15.99 16.99
CA PRO A 328 -0.98 15.83 18.41
C PRO A 328 -0.01 14.67 18.64
N ARG A 329 1.01 14.93 19.44
CA ARG A 329 1.96 13.90 19.86
C ARG A 329 1.26 12.94 20.82
N GLN A 330 1.34 11.65 20.51
CA GLN A 330 0.86 10.62 21.42
C GLN A 330 1.94 10.36 22.49
N GLU A 331 1.65 10.70 23.75
CA GLU A 331 2.53 10.40 24.85
C GLU A 331 2.47 8.92 25.22
N LEU A 332 3.62 8.37 25.61
CA LEU A 332 3.70 7.01 26.13
C LEU A 332 3.21 6.98 27.57
N PRO A 333 2.33 6.05 27.95
CA PRO A 333 1.79 5.99 29.31
C PRO A 333 2.83 5.37 30.27
N ASP A 334 3.80 6.14 30.69
CA ASP A 334 4.90 5.68 31.58
C ASP A 334 4.55 5.65 33.07
N LYS A 335 3.33 6.13 33.42
CA LYS A 335 2.86 6.21 34.82
C LYS A 335 1.86 5.10 35.19
N ILE A 336 1.45 4.28 34.27
CA ILE A 336 0.46 3.21 34.48
C ILE A 336 1.10 1.83 34.35
N LYS A 337 0.47 0.86 35.01
CA LYS A 337 0.84 -0.54 34.87
C LYS A 337 0.28 -1.07 33.55
N TRP A 338 1.13 -1.77 32.81
CA TRP A 338 0.68 -2.46 31.60
C TRP A 338 0.02 -3.79 31.96
N GLY A 339 -1.08 -4.12 31.29
CA GLY A 339 -1.79 -5.36 31.40
C GLY A 339 -2.60 -5.64 30.13
N PRO A 340 -3.21 -6.83 30.01
CA PRO A 340 -4.00 -7.22 28.84
C PRO A 340 -5.12 -6.25 28.49
N GLU A 341 -5.65 -5.54 29.46
CA GLU A 341 -6.69 -4.52 29.28
C GLU A 341 -6.20 -3.26 28.53
N LYS A 342 -4.90 -3.09 28.40
CA LYS A 342 -4.26 -1.95 27.70
C LYS A 342 -3.94 -2.22 26.24
N TRP A 343 -4.16 -3.44 25.79
CA TRP A 343 -3.94 -3.85 24.40
C TRP A 343 -5.13 -4.68 23.91
N SER A 344 -5.41 -4.60 22.61
CA SER A 344 -6.53 -5.32 22.01
C SER A 344 -6.21 -6.81 21.88
N PRO A 345 -7.12 -7.72 22.29
CA PRO A 345 -6.97 -9.16 22.02
C PRO A 345 -6.99 -9.47 20.51
N ASP A 346 -7.62 -8.60 19.70
CA ASP A 346 -7.66 -8.69 18.22
C ASP A 346 -6.50 -7.95 17.57
N TYR A 347 -5.34 -7.86 18.22
CA TYR A 347 -4.19 -7.10 17.73
C TYR A 347 -3.80 -7.46 16.29
N ARG A 348 -4.09 -8.65 15.83
CA ARG A 348 -3.78 -9.13 14.49
C ARG A 348 -4.47 -8.31 13.40
N ASP A 349 -5.70 -7.89 13.66
CA ASP A 349 -6.53 -7.17 12.70
C ASP A 349 -6.63 -5.67 13.03
N LYS A 350 -6.93 -5.32 14.28
CA LYS A 350 -7.20 -3.94 14.68
C LYS A 350 -5.94 -3.14 14.96
N ASN A 351 -4.94 -3.72 15.62
CA ASN A 351 -3.72 -2.99 16.01
C ASN A 351 -2.62 -3.04 14.95
N ARG A 352 -2.82 -3.77 13.87
CA ARG A 352 -1.81 -4.00 12.85
C ARG A 352 -2.10 -3.28 11.55
N ILE A 353 -3.25 -2.67 11.46
CA ILE A 353 -3.58 -1.83 10.33
C ILE A 353 -2.93 -0.47 10.58
N ASN A 354 -2.01 -0.09 9.70
CA ASN A 354 -1.37 1.20 9.76
C ASN A 354 -2.37 2.28 9.39
N CYS A 355 -2.87 3.02 10.38
CA CYS A 355 -3.70 4.19 10.15
C CYS A 355 -2.82 5.41 9.95
N TYR A 356 -2.92 6.02 8.80
CA TYR A 356 -2.31 7.31 8.51
C TYR A 356 -3.29 8.42 8.85
N ASP A 357 -3.65 8.48 10.11
CA ASP A 357 -4.57 9.45 10.69
C ASP A 357 -3.85 10.78 10.91
N ALA A 358 -3.73 11.59 9.92
CA ALA A 358 -3.11 12.88 10.09
C ALA A 358 -3.81 13.93 9.26
N GLY A 359 -3.85 15.14 9.76
CA GLY A 359 -4.19 16.29 8.97
C GLY A 359 -3.17 16.40 7.82
N THR A 360 -3.64 16.45 6.59
CA THR A 360 -2.79 16.58 5.41
C THR A 360 -3.36 17.61 4.45
N ALA A 361 -2.67 17.86 3.32
CA ALA A 361 -3.16 18.72 2.28
C ALA A 361 -4.54 18.25 1.77
N PRO A 362 -5.58 19.09 1.77
CA PRO A 362 -6.93 18.67 1.37
C PRO A 362 -6.99 18.11 -0.06
N CYS A 363 -6.16 18.60 -0.97
CA CYS A 363 -6.05 18.09 -2.33
C CYS A 363 -5.60 16.62 -2.39
N LYS A 364 -4.66 16.19 -1.52
CA LYS A 364 -4.26 14.78 -1.40
C LYS A 364 -5.38 13.94 -0.80
N THR A 365 -6.04 14.45 0.22
CA THR A 365 -7.12 13.75 0.93
C THR A 365 -8.34 13.52 0.05
N ALA A 366 -8.73 14.52 -0.76
CA ALA A 366 -9.88 14.43 -1.66
C ALA A 366 -9.64 13.53 -2.89
N CYS A 367 -8.38 13.29 -3.26
CA CYS A 367 -8.05 12.40 -4.36
C CYS A 367 -8.29 10.94 -3.96
N PRO A 368 -9.12 10.15 -4.67
CA PRO A 368 -9.35 8.74 -4.37
C PRO A 368 -8.08 7.90 -4.36
N ALA A 369 -7.13 8.21 -5.25
CA ALA A 369 -5.82 7.55 -5.30
C ALA A 369 -4.79 8.18 -4.33
N HIS A 370 -5.14 9.26 -3.62
CA HIS A 370 -4.26 9.97 -2.68
C HIS A 370 -2.92 10.42 -3.28
N ILE A 371 -2.95 10.90 -4.53
CA ILE A 371 -1.75 11.40 -5.24
C ILE A 371 -1.11 12.52 -4.43
N ALA A 372 0.21 12.55 -4.39
CA ALA A 372 1.01 13.54 -3.67
C ALA A 372 1.02 14.91 -4.38
N VAL A 373 -0.15 15.58 -4.46
CA VAL A 373 -0.38 16.81 -5.23
C VAL A 373 0.64 17.89 -4.90
N GLN A 374 0.76 18.25 -3.64
CA GLN A 374 1.69 19.29 -3.19
C GLN A 374 3.15 18.97 -3.58
N GLY A 375 3.49 17.66 -3.61
CA GLY A 375 4.81 17.18 -3.98
C GLY A 375 5.12 17.40 -5.47
N TYR A 376 4.25 16.93 -6.35
CA TYR A 376 4.52 17.10 -7.79
C TYR A 376 4.40 18.55 -8.25
N LEU A 377 3.55 19.36 -7.64
CA LEU A 377 3.52 20.80 -7.90
C LEU A 377 4.87 21.47 -7.58
N LYS A 378 5.48 21.13 -6.42
CA LYS A 378 6.80 21.68 -6.06
C LYS A 378 7.92 21.20 -6.98
N LEU A 379 7.90 19.93 -7.39
CA LEU A 379 8.86 19.40 -8.36
C LEU A 379 8.69 20.05 -9.73
N ALA A 380 7.46 20.28 -10.18
CA ALA A 380 7.18 20.98 -11.44
C ALA A 380 7.66 22.43 -11.39
N ALA A 381 7.45 23.12 -10.24
CA ALA A 381 8.01 24.48 -10.04
C ALA A 381 9.53 24.54 -10.18
N GLN A 382 10.22 23.44 -9.90
CA GLN A 382 11.68 23.31 -10.03
C GLN A 382 12.15 22.82 -11.41
N GLY A 383 11.24 22.54 -12.34
CA GLY A 383 11.56 21.93 -13.64
C GLY A 383 11.90 20.42 -13.56
N ARG A 384 11.66 19.77 -12.43
CA ARG A 384 11.96 18.35 -12.19
C ARG A 384 10.79 17.47 -12.62
N TYR A 385 10.44 17.53 -13.89
CA TYR A 385 9.21 16.89 -14.41
C TYR A 385 9.24 15.36 -14.32
N LYS A 386 10.40 14.74 -14.57
CA LYS A 386 10.57 13.28 -14.45
C LYS A 386 10.36 12.80 -13.00
N ASP A 387 10.87 13.54 -12.03
CA ASP A 387 10.67 13.20 -10.60
C ASP A 387 9.21 13.44 -10.18
N ALA A 388 8.58 14.49 -10.70
CA ALA A 388 7.16 14.76 -10.50
C ALA A 388 6.29 13.62 -11.06
N LEU A 389 6.59 13.14 -12.26
CA LEU A 389 5.90 12.01 -12.87
C LEU A 389 6.09 10.72 -12.06
N ALA A 390 7.32 10.42 -11.66
CA ALA A 390 7.62 9.27 -10.82
C ALA A 390 6.80 9.30 -9.51
N LEU A 391 6.65 10.48 -8.91
CA LEU A 391 5.84 10.67 -7.71
C LEU A 391 4.34 10.45 -7.97
N ILE A 392 3.82 10.91 -9.12
CA ILE A 392 2.43 10.67 -9.52
C ILE A 392 2.19 9.17 -9.77
N LYS A 393 3.08 8.50 -10.52
CA LYS A 393 2.93 7.07 -10.90
C LYS A 393 3.00 6.10 -9.71
N LYS A 394 3.44 6.55 -8.53
CA LYS A 394 3.31 5.76 -7.29
C LYS A 394 1.85 5.50 -6.89
N GLU A 395 0.94 6.37 -7.28
CA GLU A 395 -0.48 6.28 -6.94
C GLU A 395 -1.40 6.19 -8.18
N ASN A 396 -0.89 6.56 -9.35
CA ASN A 396 -1.67 6.64 -10.58
C ASN A 396 -0.81 6.32 -11.80
N PRO A 397 -1.00 5.16 -12.46
CA PRO A 397 -0.25 4.78 -13.66
C PRO A 397 -0.71 5.53 -14.93
N PHE A 398 -1.83 6.27 -14.88
CA PHE A 398 -2.45 6.99 -16.00
C PHE A 398 -2.49 8.51 -15.80
N PRO A 399 -1.34 9.19 -15.56
CA PRO A 399 -1.33 10.63 -15.31
C PRO A 399 -1.80 11.47 -16.50
N ALA A 400 -1.49 11.06 -17.73
CA ALA A 400 -1.93 11.77 -18.93
C ALA A 400 -3.45 11.62 -19.12
N VAL A 401 -3.98 10.41 -19.07
CA VAL A 401 -5.43 10.16 -19.11
C VAL A 401 -6.16 10.99 -18.06
N CYS A 402 -5.72 10.93 -16.80
CA CYS A 402 -6.34 11.71 -15.73
C CYS A 402 -6.16 13.23 -15.92
N GLY A 403 -5.14 13.70 -16.64
CA GLY A 403 -4.97 15.11 -16.98
C GLY A 403 -5.98 15.62 -18.02
N HIS A 404 -6.70 14.72 -18.70
CA HIS A 404 -7.73 15.08 -19.68
C HIS A 404 -9.17 14.91 -19.14
N VAL A 405 -9.39 13.91 -18.27
CA VAL A 405 -10.76 13.47 -17.90
C VAL A 405 -11.03 13.36 -16.41
N CYS A 406 -10.17 13.89 -15.54
CA CYS A 406 -10.38 13.85 -14.10
C CYS A 406 -11.48 14.84 -13.67
N ASN A 407 -12.28 14.44 -12.67
CA ASN A 407 -13.32 15.29 -12.07
C ASN A 407 -12.78 16.31 -11.04
N ARG A 408 -11.48 16.46 -10.90
CA ARG A 408 -10.76 17.52 -10.16
C ARG A 408 -11.16 17.72 -8.70
N ARG A 409 -11.59 16.68 -7.98
CA ARG A 409 -11.92 16.77 -6.53
C ARG A 409 -10.81 17.42 -5.69
N CYS A 410 -9.55 17.29 -6.11
CA CYS A 410 -8.42 17.93 -5.46
C CYS A 410 -8.46 19.47 -5.56
N GLU A 411 -8.99 20.01 -6.64
CA GLU A 411 -9.19 21.46 -6.86
C GLU A 411 -10.38 21.97 -6.05
N ASP A 412 -11.50 21.24 -6.03
CA ASP A 412 -12.66 21.56 -5.20
C ASP A 412 -12.29 21.63 -3.71
N ALA A 413 -11.41 20.72 -3.27
CA ALA A 413 -10.93 20.69 -1.90
C ALA A 413 -9.77 21.67 -1.62
N CYS A 414 -9.22 22.34 -2.64
CA CYS A 414 -8.00 23.15 -2.49
C CYS A 414 -8.23 24.34 -1.54
N THR A 415 -7.37 24.47 -0.51
CA THR A 415 -7.45 25.58 0.44
C THR A 415 -7.24 26.94 -0.21
N ARG A 416 -6.52 27.00 -1.33
CA ARG A 416 -6.34 28.24 -2.09
C ARG A 416 -7.68 28.86 -2.54
N GLY A 417 -8.71 28.02 -2.76
CA GLY A 417 -10.07 28.47 -3.07
C GLY A 417 -10.72 29.37 -2.01
N THR A 418 -10.20 29.39 -0.76
CA THR A 418 -10.66 30.30 0.29
C THR A 418 -10.04 31.71 0.21
N ILE A 419 -9.02 31.89 -0.65
CA ILE A 419 -8.29 33.16 -0.83
C ILE A 419 -8.73 33.84 -2.13
N ASP A 420 -8.61 33.13 -3.24
CA ASP A 420 -8.98 33.57 -4.58
C ASP A 420 -9.62 32.43 -5.39
N ARG A 421 -8.85 31.66 -6.15
CA ARG A 421 -9.35 30.49 -6.88
C ARG A 421 -8.43 29.30 -6.62
N ALA A 422 -8.97 28.09 -6.63
CA ALA A 422 -8.19 26.86 -6.48
C ALA A 422 -7.02 26.82 -7.48
N VAL A 423 -5.94 26.14 -7.13
CA VAL A 423 -4.82 25.87 -8.06
C VAL A 423 -5.29 24.96 -9.18
N GLU A 424 -4.89 25.22 -10.42
CA GLU A 424 -5.08 24.36 -11.60
C GLU A 424 -4.20 23.10 -11.50
N ILE A 425 -4.59 22.22 -10.60
CA ILE A 425 -3.80 21.05 -10.22
C ILE A 425 -3.75 20.05 -11.38
N ASP A 426 -4.87 19.90 -12.07
CA ASP A 426 -5.02 18.91 -13.14
C ASP A 426 -4.22 19.30 -14.38
N GLU A 427 -4.23 20.58 -14.76
CA GLU A 427 -3.47 21.09 -15.90
C GLU A 427 -1.95 21.00 -15.66
N VAL A 428 -1.48 21.23 -14.42
CA VAL A 428 -0.05 20.99 -14.08
C VAL A 428 0.27 19.49 -14.21
N LYS A 429 -0.61 18.58 -13.78
CA LYS A 429 -0.44 17.13 -13.95
C LYS A 429 -0.43 16.75 -15.43
N LYS A 430 -1.35 17.30 -16.25
CA LYS A 430 -1.41 17.10 -17.69
C LYS A 430 -0.09 17.51 -18.34
N PHE A 431 0.45 18.68 -17.99
CA PHE A 431 1.74 19.16 -18.48
C PHE A 431 2.89 18.21 -18.14
N ILE A 432 2.98 17.77 -16.86
CA ILE A 432 4.02 16.81 -16.42
C ILE A 432 3.94 15.51 -17.23
N ALA A 433 2.76 14.97 -17.40
CA ALA A 433 2.54 13.75 -18.16
C ALA A 433 2.88 13.94 -19.66
N HIS A 434 2.54 15.10 -20.23
CA HIS A 434 2.86 15.42 -21.61
C HIS A 434 4.38 15.48 -21.87
N GLN A 435 5.18 15.95 -20.90
CA GLN A 435 6.65 15.91 -21.01
C GLN A 435 7.18 14.48 -21.18
N ASP A 436 6.53 13.51 -20.57
CA ASP A 436 6.87 12.09 -20.74
C ASP A 436 6.37 11.53 -22.08
N LEU A 437 5.15 11.93 -22.52
CA LEU A 437 4.58 11.48 -23.80
C LEU A 437 5.45 11.83 -25.01
N ILE A 438 6.11 13.00 -24.96
CA ILE A 438 6.99 13.47 -26.04
C ILE A 438 8.47 13.09 -25.82
N ALA A 439 8.81 12.45 -24.71
CA ALA A 439 10.17 12.03 -24.41
C ALA A 439 10.63 10.87 -25.31
N GLU A 440 11.90 10.86 -25.67
CA GLU A 440 12.50 9.73 -26.41
C GLU A 440 12.41 8.41 -25.64
N HIS A 441 12.57 8.47 -24.29
CA HIS A 441 12.44 7.34 -23.39
C HIS A 441 11.39 7.63 -22.31
N ARG A 442 10.34 6.84 -22.31
CA ARG A 442 9.25 6.94 -21.36
C ARG A 442 9.70 6.49 -19.96
N TYR A 443 9.08 7.07 -18.93
CA TYR A 443 9.33 6.64 -17.56
C TYR A 443 8.61 5.31 -17.27
N VAL A 444 9.40 4.28 -16.99
CA VAL A 444 8.94 2.99 -16.48
C VAL A 444 9.29 2.88 -15.01
N ALA A 445 8.31 2.52 -14.16
CA ALA A 445 8.56 2.40 -12.73
C ALA A 445 9.51 1.23 -12.42
N PRO A 446 10.50 1.44 -11.54
CA PRO A 446 11.36 0.35 -11.10
C PRO A 446 10.56 -0.68 -10.27
N LYS A 447 10.92 -1.95 -10.41
CA LYS A 447 10.33 -3.02 -9.61
C LYS A 447 10.80 -2.92 -8.15
N VAL A 448 9.87 -3.11 -7.20
CA VAL A 448 10.14 -3.16 -5.75
C VAL A 448 9.65 -4.52 -5.24
N ILE A 449 10.55 -5.49 -5.25
CA ILE A 449 10.23 -6.90 -5.04
C ILE A 449 10.47 -7.27 -3.57
N PRO A 450 9.46 -7.72 -2.80
CA PRO A 450 9.61 -8.14 -1.41
C PRO A 450 10.08 -9.60 -1.29
N SER A 451 11.03 -10.00 -2.13
CA SER A 451 11.64 -11.33 -2.14
C SER A 451 13.07 -11.26 -2.63
N ASN A 452 13.96 -12.06 -2.04
CA ASN A 452 15.35 -12.22 -2.49
C ASN A 452 15.48 -13.16 -3.70
N LYS A 453 14.39 -13.76 -4.18
CA LYS A 453 14.35 -14.62 -5.38
C LYS A 453 14.28 -13.84 -6.70
N GLY A 454 14.10 -12.52 -6.66
CA GLY A 454 14.11 -11.66 -7.84
C GLY A 454 12.77 -11.54 -8.58
N GLY A 455 11.70 -12.19 -8.14
CA GLY A 455 10.36 -12.14 -8.71
C GLY A 455 9.44 -13.20 -8.15
N PHE A 456 8.24 -13.31 -8.75
CA PHE A 456 7.22 -14.28 -8.36
C PHE A 456 6.67 -14.99 -9.59
N ASP A 457 6.49 -16.32 -9.50
CA ASP A 457 6.03 -17.18 -10.60
C ASP A 457 4.51 -17.44 -10.60
N GLU A 458 3.79 -16.99 -9.55
CA GLU A 458 2.36 -17.19 -9.43
C GLU A 458 1.61 -16.47 -10.55
N LYS A 459 0.84 -17.24 -11.34
CA LYS A 459 0.03 -16.72 -12.42
C LYS A 459 -1.22 -16.00 -11.88
N ILE A 460 -1.44 -14.79 -12.33
CA ILE A 460 -2.58 -13.94 -11.93
C ILE A 460 -3.34 -13.54 -13.21
N ALA A 461 -4.65 -13.77 -13.21
CA ALA A 461 -5.54 -13.38 -14.29
C ALA A 461 -6.30 -12.09 -13.91
N ILE A 462 -6.30 -11.13 -14.80
CA ILE A 462 -7.06 -9.87 -14.68
C ILE A 462 -8.09 -9.89 -15.81
N ILE A 463 -9.37 -9.80 -15.44
CA ILE A 463 -10.49 -9.86 -16.36
C ILE A 463 -11.02 -8.45 -16.60
N GLY A 464 -10.74 -7.89 -17.78
CA GLY A 464 -11.05 -6.54 -18.18
C GLY A 464 -9.83 -5.63 -18.22
N GLY A 465 -9.55 -5.10 -19.40
CA GLY A 465 -8.43 -4.19 -19.72
C GLY A 465 -8.78 -2.71 -19.56
N GLY A 466 -9.72 -2.37 -18.68
CA GLY A 466 -10.06 -0.99 -18.31
C GLY A 466 -9.09 -0.42 -17.26
N PRO A 467 -9.29 0.85 -16.81
CA PRO A 467 -8.37 1.52 -15.87
C PRO A 467 -8.17 0.78 -14.55
N ALA A 468 -9.17 0.08 -14.02
CA ALA A 468 -9.02 -0.71 -12.79
C ALA A 468 -8.13 -1.94 -13.00
N GLY A 469 -8.40 -2.73 -14.06
CA GLY A 469 -7.62 -3.93 -14.37
C GLY A 469 -6.18 -3.61 -14.75
N LEU A 470 -5.97 -2.62 -15.60
CA LEU A 470 -4.62 -2.19 -16.01
C LEU A 470 -3.82 -1.59 -14.84
N SER A 471 -4.48 -0.89 -13.90
CA SER A 471 -3.81 -0.42 -12.68
C SER A 471 -3.44 -1.58 -11.76
N CYS A 472 -4.31 -2.58 -11.61
CA CYS A 472 -3.97 -3.79 -10.87
C CYS A 472 -2.76 -4.50 -11.48
N ALA A 473 -2.74 -4.64 -12.80
CA ALA A 473 -1.62 -5.21 -13.54
C ALA A 473 -0.31 -4.44 -13.31
N TYR A 474 -0.36 -3.10 -13.40
CA TYR A 474 0.78 -2.23 -13.18
C TYR A 474 1.41 -2.44 -11.79
N TYR A 475 0.61 -2.41 -10.71
CA TYR A 475 1.14 -2.56 -9.35
C TYR A 475 1.57 -4.00 -9.03
N LEU A 476 1.00 -5.01 -9.67
CA LEU A 476 1.51 -6.39 -9.61
C LEU A 476 2.85 -6.52 -10.34
N ALA A 477 3.00 -5.89 -11.51
CA ALA A 477 4.26 -5.86 -12.23
C ALA A 477 5.37 -5.11 -11.47
N GLU A 478 5.05 -3.99 -10.80
CA GLU A 478 5.97 -3.29 -9.90
C GLU A 478 6.49 -4.21 -8.78
N LYS A 479 5.66 -5.15 -8.30
CA LYS A 479 6.04 -6.16 -7.28
C LYS A 479 6.80 -7.36 -7.82
N GLY A 480 6.97 -7.48 -9.12
CA GLY A 480 7.74 -8.56 -9.75
C GLY A 480 6.92 -9.72 -10.30
N TYR A 481 5.59 -9.57 -10.45
CA TYR A 481 4.73 -10.51 -11.18
C TYR A 481 4.71 -10.22 -12.67
N THR A 482 4.22 -11.20 -13.46
CA THR A 482 3.88 -11.06 -14.88
C THR A 482 2.40 -11.40 -15.06
N PRO A 483 1.47 -10.52 -14.66
CA PRO A 483 0.05 -10.79 -14.75
C PRO A 483 -0.43 -10.83 -16.20
N THR A 484 -1.49 -11.61 -16.47
CA THR A 484 -2.17 -11.65 -17.76
C THR A 484 -3.50 -10.91 -17.67
N VAL A 485 -3.72 -9.93 -18.54
CA VAL A 485 -4.98 -9.21 -18.71
C VAL A 485 -5.75 -9.82 -19.88
N PHE A 486 -6.98 -10.24 -19.61
CA PHE A 486 -7.93 -10.71 -20.64
C PHE A 486 -8.93 -9.60 -20.93
N GLU A 487 -8.96 -9.14 -22.17
CA GLU A 487 -9.86 -8.07 -22.65
C GLU A 487 -10.72 -8.60 -23.79
N ASN A 488 -12.02 -8.44 -23.68
CA ASN A 488 -12.95 -8.92 -24.71
C ASN A 488 -12.96 -8.09 -25.99
N ASN A 489 -12.60 -6.82 -25.91
CA ASN A 489 -12.49 -5.95 -27.07
C ASN A 489 -11.13 -6.09 -27.78
N GLU A 490 -11.03 -5.55 -28.98
CA GLU A 490 -9.80 -5.56 -29.79
C GLU A 490 -8.68 -4.69 -29.21
N LYS A 491 -9.03 -3.63 -28.46
CA LYS A 491 -8.10 -2.68 -27.85
C LYS A 491 -8.33 -2.60 -26.35
N PRO A 492 -7.26 -2.57 -25.52
CA PRO A 492 -7.40 -2.35 -24.10
C PRO A 492 -7.64 -0.87 -23.79
N GLY A 493 -8.18 -0.57 -22.63
CA GLY A 493 -8.48 0.78 -22.16
C GLY A 493 -9.93 0.94 -21.69
N GLY A 494 -10.81 -0.03 -21.99
CA GLY A 494 -12.21 0.01 -21.55
C GLY A 494 -12.90 1.31 -21.98
N MET A 495 -13.62 1.95 -21.05
CA MET A 495 -14.35 3.21 -21.35
C MET A 495 -13.45 4.38 -21.75
N LEU A 496 -12.17 4.36 -21.46
CA LEU A 496 -11.22 5.38 -21.95
C LEU A 496 -11.10 5.36 -23.48
N VAL A 497 -11.29 4.18 -24.09
CA VAL A 497 -11.24 3.98 -25.53
C VAL A 497 -12.63 4.00 -26.15
N TYR A 498 -13.59 3.30 -25.56
CA TYR A 498 -14.88 3.01 -26.16
C TYR A 498 -16.02 3.93 -25.70
N GLY A 499 -15.83 4.69 -24.61
CA GLY A 499 -16.88 5.57 -24.07
C GLY A 499 -16.54 7.04 -24.11
N ILE A 500 -15.30 7.43 -23.81
CA ILE A 500 -14.89 8.84 -23.78
C ILE A 500 -14.58 9.31 -25.20
N PRO A 501 -15.17 10.41 -25.68
CA PRO A 501 -14.89 10.92 -27.03
C PRO A 501 -13.45 11.42 -27.21
N SER A 502 -12.92 11.30 -28.44
CA SER A 502 -11.52 11.66 -28.73
C SER A 502 -11.22 13.15 -28.56
N TYR A 503 -12.22 14.05 -28.71
CA TYR A 503 -12.05 15.48 -28.45
C TYR A 503 -11.80 15.82 -26.97
N LYS A 504 -12.02 14.87 -26.04
CA LYS A 504 -11.64 14.96 -24.62
C LYS A 504 -10.38 14.18 -24.31
N LEU A 505 -10.24 13.00 -24.92
CA LEU A 505 -9.14 12.08 -24.68
C LEU A 505 -8.74 11.37 -25.98
N GLU A 506 -7.70 11.84 -26.62
CA GLU A 506 -7.17 11.21 -27.82
C GLU A 506 -6.67 9.78 -27.53
N LYS A 507 -6.92 8.84 -28.44
CA LYS A 507 -6.73 7.40 -28.18
C LYS A 507 -5.27 6.98 -28.19
N ASP A 508 -4.40 7.73 -28.85
CA ASP A 508 -2.95 7.57 -28.81
C ASP A 508 -2.38 7.89 -27.42
N VAL A 509 -2.93 8.85 -26.69
CA VAL A 509 -2.57 9.13 -25.28
C VAL A 509 -2.84 7.90 -24.39
N VAL A 510 -4.02 7.27 -24.56
CA VAL A 510 -4.38 6.06 -23.82
C VAL A 510 -3.45 4.89 -24.18
N ALA A 511 -3.22 4.68 -25.48
CA ALA A 511 -2.34 3.63 -25.97
C ALA A 511 -0.91 3.79 -25.43
N ALA A 512 -0.38 5.01 -25.46
CA ALA A 512 0.96 5.31 -24.98
C ALA A 512 1.14 5.02 -23.47
N GLU A 513 0.14 5.28 -22.63
CA GLU A 513 0.22 4.91 -21.20
C GLU A 513 0.08 3.40 -20.97
N ILE A 514 -0.70 2.70 -21.79
CA ILE A 514 -0.81 1.22 -21.74
C ILE A 514 0.48 0.55 -22.21
N ASP A 515 1.18 1.11 -23.18
CA ASP A 515 2.46 0.57 -23.66
C ASP A 515 3.53 0.55 -22.55
N VAL A 516 3.56 1.53 -21.66
CA VAL A 516 4.40 1.50 -20.46
C VAL A 516 4.06 0.30 -19.56
N ILE A 517 2.79 -0.04 -19.44
CA ILE A 517 2.35 -1.22 -18.66
C ILE A 517 2.83 -2.52 -19.31
N ARG A 518 2.78 -2.61 -20.64
CA ARG A 518 3.34 -3.76 -21.39
C ARG A 518 4.86 -3.87 -21.20
N GLU A 519 5.57 -2.75 -21.23
CA GLU A 519 7.02 -2.70 -21.02
C GLU A 519 7.42 -3.21 -19.63
N MET A 520 6.56 -3.06 -18.61
CA MET A 520 6.77 -3.65 -17.29
C MET A 520 6.64 -5.18 -17.26
N GLY A 521 6.22 -5.82 -18.35
CA GLY A 521 6.06 -7.27 -18.48
C GLY A 521 4.63 -7.79 -18.29
N VAL A 522 3.63 -6.92 -18.43
CA VAL A 522 2.21 -7.33 -18.40
C VAL A 522 1.81 -7.93 -19.75
N ASP A 523 1.23 -9.13 -19.74
CA ASP A 523 0.66 -9.79 -20.94
C ASP A 523 -0.79 -9.35 -21.11
N ILE A 524 -1.09 -8.64 -22.22
CA ILE A 524 -2.45 -8.14 -22.50
C ILE A 524 -3.00 -8.90 -23.73
N ARG A 525 -4.03 -9.72 -23.51
CA ARG A 525 -4.70 -10.54 -24.50
C ARG A 525 -6.07 -9.97 -24.84
N CYS A 526 -6.15 -9.31 -25.99
CA CYS A 526 -7.39 -8.74 -26.49
C CYS A 526 -8.18 -9.75 -27.34
N GLY A 527 -9.50 -9.50 -27.47
CA GLY A 527 -10.42 -10.38 -28.19
C GLY A 527 -10.71 -11.70 -27.46
N VAL A 528 -10.53 -11.75 -26.14
CA VAL A 528 -10.80 -12.93 -25.30
C VAL A 528 -11.85 -12.59 -24.26
N GLU A 529 -13.05 -13.16 -24.40
CA GLU A 529 -14.14 -13.02 -23.44
C GLU A 529 -14.13 -14.16 -22.44
N VAL A 530 -13.71 -13.86 -21.18
CA VAL A 530 -13.76 -14.85 -20.11
C VAL A 530 -15.22 -15.14 -19.73
N GLY A 531 -15.57 -16.40 -19.61
CA GLY A 531 -16.95 -16.89 -19.48
C GLY A 531 -17.55 -17.39 -20.79
N LYS A 532 -16.92 -17.07 -21.94
CA LYS A 532 -17.37 -17.54 -23.24
C LYS A 532 -16.26 -18.30 -24.00
N ASP A 533 -15.13 -17.63 -24.24
CA ASP A 533 -13.99 -18.24 -24.97
C ASP A 533 -13.13 -19.10 -24.02
N ILE A 534 -13.07 -18.74 -22.75
CA ILE A 534 -12.39 -19.47 -21.68
C ILE A 534 -13.09 -19.18 -20.34
N THR A 535 -13.26 -20.20 -19.50
CA THR A 535 -13.89 -20.10 -18.19
C THR A 535 -12.86 -19.83 -17.08
N LEU A 536 -13.33 -19.36 -15.89
CA LEU A 536 -12.49 -19.23 -14.72
C LEU A 536 -11.88 -20.59 -14.29
N ASP A 537 -12.63 -21.68 -14.42
CA ASP A 537 -12.16 -23.02 -14.07
C ASP A 537 -11.07 -23.53 -15.02
N GLU A 538 -11.19 -23.27 -16.30
CA GLU A 538 -10.13 -23.57 -17.28
C GLU A 538 -8.86 -22.74 -17.02
N LEU A 539 -9.00 -21.49 -16.62
CA LEU A 539 -7.86 -20.68 -16.19
C LEU A 539 -7.21 -21.24 -14.90
N ARG A 540 -8.02 -21.69 -13.92
CA ARG A 540 -7.49 -22.40 -12.73
C ARG A 540 -6.72 -23.66 -13.14
N ALA A 541 -7.23 -24.43 -14.07
CA ALA A 541 -6.56 -25.62 -14.62
C ALA A 541 -5.24 -25.28 -15.33
N GLN A 542 -5.11 -24.08 -15.92
CA GLN A 542 -3.87 -23.56 -16.49
C GLN A 542 -2.89 -22.99 -15.44
N GLY A 543 -3.24 -23.05 -14.15
CA GLY A 543 -2.38 -22.68 -13.03
C GLY A 543 -2.53 -21.24 -12.55
N TYR A 544 -3.53 -20.50 -12.99
CA TYR A 544 -3.84 -19.19 -12.42
C TYR A 544 -4.32 -19.34 -10.98
N LYS A 545 -3.76 -18.54 -10.07
CA LYS A 545 -3.97 -18.64 -8.62
C LYS A 545 -4.95 -17.61 -8.07
N ALA A 546 -5.11 -16.49 -8.75
CA ALA A 546 -6.02 -15.42 -8.36
C ALA A 546 -6.58 -14.70 -9.59
N PHE A 547 -7.76 -14.12 -9.40
CA PHE A 547 -8.53 -13.44 -10.44
C PHE A 547 -8.92 -12.04 -9.96
N TYR A 548 -8.67 -11.02 -10.77
CA TYR A 548 -9.19 -9.68 -10.54
C TYR A 548 -10.22 -9.33 -11.60
N ILE A 549 -11.49 -9.22 -11.22
CA ILE A 549 -12.57 -8.91 -12.16
C ILE A 549 -12.82 -7.40 -12.16
N ALA A 550 -12.63 -6.78 -13.34
CA ALA A 550 -12.71 -5.34 -13.57
C ALA A 550 -13.36 -5.01 -14.93
N ILE A 551 -14.43 -5.72 -15.29
CA ILE A 551 -15.12 -5.61 -16.60
C ILE A 551 -15.91 -4.31 -16.77
N GLY A 552 -16.05 -3.51 -15.71
CA GLY A 552 -16.76 -2.22 -15.75
C GLY A 552 -18.27 -2.33 -15.98
N CYS A 553 -18.87 -1.23 -16.42
CA CYS A 553 -20.28 -1.15 -16.80
C CYS A 553 -20.40 -0.89 -18.30
N GLN A 554 -20.50 -1.93 -19.10
CA GLN A 554 -20.46 -1.87 -20.56
C GLN A 554 -21.85 -1.80 -21.21
N GLY A 555 -22.92 -2.10 -20.49
CA GLY A 555 -24.30 -2.00 -20.95
C GLY A 555 -24.93 -0.65 -20.68
N GLY A 556 -25.78 -0.17 -21.58
CA GLY A 556 -26.61 0.99 -21.35
C GLY A 556 -27.94 0.61 -20.70
N ARG A 557 -28.49 1.49 -19.84
CA ARG A 557 -29.80 1.27 -19.24
C ARG A 557 -30.91 1.75 -20.19
N LYS A 558 -32.00 0.98 -20.25
CA LYS A 558 -33.25 1.35 -20.91
C LYS A 558 -34.16 2.09 -19.91
N ALA A 559 -35.03 2.96 -20.45
CA ALA A 559 -35.97 3.74 -19.65
C ALA A 559 -37.24 2.96 -19.28
N GLY A 560 -37.54 1.88 -19.97
CA GLY A 560 -38.77 1.09 -19.80
C GLY A 560 -40.00 1.82 -20.31
N ILE A 561 -39.86 2.64 -21.34
CA ILE A 561 -40.93 3.44 -21.94
C ILE A 561 -41.33 2.90 -23.33
N PRO A 562 -42.61 3.14 -23.74
CA PRO A 562 -43.02 2.72 -25.07
C PRO A 562 -42.16 3.35 -26.19
N GLY A 563 -41.86 2.57 -27.23
CA GLY A 563 -41.07 3.00 -28.39
C GLY A 563 -39.55 2.96 -28.25
N GLU A 564 -39.00 2.53 -27.15
CA GLU A 564 -37.54 2.54 -26.92
C GLU A 564 -36.74 1.50 -27.75
N ASP A 565 -37.42 0.55 -28.40
CA ASP A 565 -36.82 -0.42 -29.32
C ASP A 565 -36.91 0.01 -30.80
N ALA A 566 -37.39 1.22 -31.10
CA ALA A 566 -37.52 1.71 -32.46
C ALA A 566 -36.17 2.04 -33.10
N GLN A 567 -36.14 1.96 -34.44
CA GLN A 567 -34.97 2.41 -35.21
C GLN A 567 -34.77 3.93 -35.01
N GLY A 568 -33.54 4.32 -34.59
CA GLY A 568 -33.19 5.67 -34.21
C GLY A 568 -33.06 5.86 -32.69
N VAL A 569 -33.37 4.83 -31.88
CA VAL A 569 -33.06 4.82 -30.45
C VAL A 569 -31.77 4.05 -30.17
N MET A 570 -30.85 4.62 -29.38
CA MET A 570 -29.65 3.95 -28.90
C MET A 570 -29.42 4.31 -27.44
N THR A 571 -28.72 3.43 -26.73
CA THR A 571 -28.15 3.82 -25.44
C THR A 571 -26.93 4.72 -25.63
N ALA A 572 -26.59 5.53 -24.67
CA ALA A 572 -25.40 6.38 -24.71
C ALA A 572 -24.12 5.57 -24.95
N VAL A 573 -24.02 4.41 -24.30
CA VAL A 573 -22.83 3.51 -24.40
C VAL A 573 -22.68 2.99 -25.84
N ASP A 574 -23.78 2.51 -26.44
CA ASP A 574 -23.75 1.99 -27.81
C ASP A 574 -23.43 3.08 -28.83
N PHE A 575 -24.02 4.27 -28.66
CA PHE A 575 -23.74 5.42 -29.52
C PHE A 575 -22.27 5.85 -29.44
N LEU A 576 -21.73 6.08 -28.24
CA LEU A 576 -20.36 6.51 -28.06
C LEU A 576 -19.34 5.44 -28.52
N ARG A 577 -19.65 4.17 -28.33
CA ARG A 577 -18.84 3.05 -28.87
C ARG A 577 -18.82 3.06 -30.40
N THR A 578 -19.96 3.28 -31.01
CA THR A 578 -20.10 3.35 -32.50
C THR A 578 -19.29 4.51 -33.05
N VAL A 579 -19.44 5.71 -32.48
CA VAL A 579 -18.72 6.92 -32.89
C VAL A 579 -17.21 6.80 -32.60
N GLY A 580 -16.84 6.20 -31.49
CA GLY A 580 -15.44 5.94 -31.13
C GLY A 580 -14.72 5.00 -32.09
N GLY A 581 -15.46 4.04 -32.67
CA GLY A 581 -14.97 3.16 -33.72
C GLY A 581 -15.04 3.74 -35.14
N ASN A 582 -15.95 4.69 -35.37
CA ASN A 582 -16.14 5.38 -36.64
C ASN A 582 -16.48 6.87 -36.41
N PRO A 583 -15.49 7.76 -36.32
CA PRO A 583 -15.72 9.19 -36.13
C PRO A 583 -16.55 9.86 -37.27
N ASP A 584 -16.61 9.24 -38.44
CA ASP A 584 -17.39 9.71 -39.58
C ASP A 584 -18.84 9.13 -39.61
N TYR A 585 -19.27 8.53 -38.48
CA TYR A 585 -20.61 7.98 -38.33
C TYR A 585 -21.66 9.09 -38.55
N PRO A 586 -22.51 9.00 -39.61
CA PRO A 586 -23.45 10.10 -39.92
C PRO A 586 -24.65 10.07 -38.99
N VAL A 587 -24.96 11.24 -38.44
CA VAL A 587 -26.21 11.47 -37.70
C VAL A 587 -26.99 12.56 -38.42
N GLU A 588 -28.08 12.21 -39.09
CA GLU A 588 -28.89 13.13 -39.83
C GLU A 588 -30.20 13.50 -39.08
N GLY A 589 -30.60 14.74 -39.15
CA GLY A 589 -31.85 15.22 -38.54
C GLY A 589 -31.68 15.68 -37.09
N GLU A 590 -32.80 15.69 -36.36
CA GLU A 590 -32.86 16.21 -34.98
C GLU A 590 -32.58 15.10 -33.98
N VAL A 591 -31.73 15.40 -33.00
CA VAL A 591 -31.32 14.48 -31.93
C VAL A 591 -31.85 14.94 -30.59
N VAL A 592 -32.43 14.03 -29.84
CA VAL A 592 -32.77 14.24 -28.42
C VAL A 592 -31.93 13.31 -27.53
N VAL A 593 -31.24 13.90 -26.57
CA VAL A 593 -30.44 13.16 -25.55
C VAL A 593 -31.20 13.22 -24.22
N VAL A 594 -31.46 12.04 -23.63
CA VAL A 594 -32.16 11.92 -22.35
C VAL A 594 -31.16 11.64 -21.26
N GLY A 595 -30.92 12.59 -20.35
CA GLY A 595 -30.00 12.48 -19.22
C GLY A 595 -29.28 13.79 -18.90
N GLY A 596 -28.77 13.92 -17.65
CA GLY A 596 -28.15 15.14 -17.14
C GLY A 596 -26.71 15.00 -16.66
N GLY A 597 -26.07 13.84 -16.87
CA GLY A 597 -24.67 13.59 -16.46
C GLY A 597 -23.67 13.88 -17.60
N ASN A 598 -22.38 13.78 -17.28
CA ASN A 598 -21.28 14.02 -18.24
C ASN A 598 -21.36 13.13 -19.48
N VAL A 599 -21.84 11.89 -19.35
CA VAL A 599 -22.04 10.99 -20.49
C VAL A 599 -23.10 11.55 -21.45
N ALA A 600 -24.17 12.20 -20.94
CA ALA A 600 -25.18 12.84 -21.79
C ALA A 600 -24.59 14.03 -22.55
N ILE A 601 -23.73 14.81 -21.90
CA ILE A 601 -22.97 15.89 -22.57
C ILE A 601 -22.07 15.32 -23.67
N ASP A 602 -21.39 14.21 -23.42
CA ASP A 602 -20.53 13.54 -24.41
C ASP A 602 -21.33 13.07 -25.63
N VAL A 603 -22.50 12.47 -25.40
CA VAL A 603 -23.43 12.07 -26.47
C VAL A 603 -23.90 13.26 -27.27
N ALA A 604 -24.32 14.33 -26.59
CA ALA A 604 -24.86 15.53 -27.26
C ALA A 604 -23.79 16.22 -28.14
N ARG A 605 -22.57 16.41 -27.58
CA ARG A 605 -21.47 17.03 -28.31
C ARG A 605 -20.94 16.14 -29.45
N SER A 606 -20.93 14.82 -29.25
CA SER A 606 -20.60 13.86 -30.32
C SER A 606 -21.66 13.90 -31.46
N SER A 607 -22.94 14.03 -31.11
CA SER A 607 -24.00 14.14 -32.12
C SER A 607 -23.85 15.39 -32.99
N VAL A 608 -23.47 16.54 -32.41
CA VAL A 608 -23.13 17.75 -33.18
C VAL A 608 -21.99 17.49 -34.17
N ARG A 609 -20.94 16.82 -33.73
CA ARG A 609 -19.76 16.48 -34.57
C ARG A 609 -20.10 15.49 -35.68
N CYS A 610 -21.04 14.59 -35.44
CA CYS A 610 -21.54 13.61 -36.40
C CYS A 610 -22.51 14.20 -37.44
N GLY A 611 -22.81 15.52 -37.36
CA GLY A 611 -23.58 16.23 -38.36
C GLY A 611 -25.10 16.38 -38.06
N ALA A 612 -25.54 16.19 -36.83
CA ALA A 612 -26.92 16.42 -36.42
C ALA A 612 -27.36 17.87 -36.75
N ASN A 613 -28.57 18.03 -37.28
CA ASN A 613 -29.14 19.35 -37.62
C ASN A 613 -29.39 20.21 -36.39
N SER A 614 -29.85 19.57 -35.30
CA SER A 614 -30.04 20.15 -33.99
C SER A 614 -29.91 19.09 -32.89
N VAL A 615 -29.43 19.49 -31.72
CA VAL A 615 -29.29 18.59 -30.57
C VAL A 615 -29.94 19.24 -29.34
N SER A 616 -30.88 18.54 -28.72
CA SER A 616 -31.52 18.96 -27.49
C SER A 616 -31.32 17.92 -26.41
N MET A 617 -30.90 18.38 -25.21
CA MET A 617 -30.80 17.54 -24.00
C MET A 617 -32.01 17.77 -23.10
N PHE A 618 -32.46 16.68 -22.46
CA PHE A 618 -33.55 16.71 -21.47
C PHE A 618 -33.10 15.91 -20.22
N CYS A 619 -33.19 16.55 -19.04
CA CYS A 619 -32.83 15.92 -17.77
C CYS A 619 -33.90 16.19 -16.69
N LEU A 620 -33.92 15.32 -15.69
CA LEU A 620 -34.84 15.39 -14.54
C LEU A 620 -34.54 16.56 -13.63
N GLU A 621 -33.28 16.84 -13.44
CA GLU A 621 -32.72 17.80 -12.48
C GLU A 621 -33.03 19.24 -12.91
N SER A 622 -32.97 20.16 -11.93
CA SER A 622 -32.83 21.58 -12.22
C SER A 622 -31.44 21.89 -12.73
N ARG A 623 -31.22 23.06 -13.32
CA ARG A 623 -29.93 23.47 -13.86
C ARG A 623 -28.79 23.40 -12.83
N ASP A 624 -29.06 23.88 -11.60
CA ASP A 624 -28.09 23.95 -10.54
C ASP A 624 -27.83 22.59 -9.88
N ALA A 625 -28.67 21.60 -10.14
CA ALA A 625 -28.56 20.24 -9.60
C ALA A 625 -28.14 19.21 -10.66
N MET A 626 -27.79 19.62 -11.88
CA MET A 626 -27.30 18.71 -12.90
C MET A 626 -26.06 17.97 -12.43
N PRO A 627 -25.97 16.64 -12.62
CA PRO A 627 -24.77 15.86 -12.27
C PRO A 627 -23.54 16.16 -13.14
N ALA A 628 -23.77 16.72 -14.36
CA ALA A 628 -22.67 17.13 -15.25
C ALA A 628 -21.92 18.34 -14.72
N SER A 629 -20.61 18.39 -14.98
CA SER A 629 -19.79 19.54 -14.59
C SER A 629 -20.24 20.82 -15.29
N VAL A 630 -20.16 21.94 -14.57
CA VAL A 630 -20.62 23.25 -15.08
C VAL A 630 -19.89 23.64 -16.37
N ASP A 631 -18.57 23.40 -16.42
CA ASP A 631 -17.72 23.70 -17.58
C ASP A 631 -18.17 22.92 -18.81
N GLU A 632 -18.44 21.61 -18.67
CA GLU A 632 -18.87 20.76 -19.77
C GLU A 632 -20.26 21.14 -20.28
N VAL A 633 -21.19 21.54 -19.40
CA VAL A 633 -22.52 22.04 -19.78
C VAL A 633 -22.40 23.33 -20.58
N GLU A 634 -21.49 24.23 -20.19
CA GLU A 634 -21.25 25.46 -20.89
C GLU A 634 -20.62 25.25 -22.27
N GLU A 635 -19.64 24.37 -22.38
CA GLU A 635 -19.05 23.95 -23.65
C GLU A 635 -20.10 23.40 -24.62
N ALA A 636 -20.98 22.50 -24.13
CA ALA A 636 -22.07 21.96 -24.94
C ALA A 636 -23.00 23.05 -25.47
N ARG A 637 -23.30 24.06 -24.64
CA ARG A 637 -24.15 25.21 -25.07
C ARG A 637 -23.48 26.09 -26.12
N VAL A 638 -22.16 26.35 -25.95
CA VAL A 638 -21.37 27.09 -26.93
C VAL A 638 -21.34 26.36 -28.29
N GLU A 639 -21.31 25.02 -28.24
CA GLU A 639 -21.41 24.18 -29.44
C GLU A 639 -22.80 24.12 -30.05
N GLY A 640 -23.82 24.66 -29.39
CA GLY A 640 -25.20 24.79 -29.94
C GLY A 640 -26.18 23.75 -29.39
N VAL A 641 -25.86 23.04 -28.32
CA VAL A 641 -26.78 22.10 -27.65
C VAL A 641 -27.79 22.85 -26.82
N ASP A 642 -29.09 22.56 -27.02
CA ASP A 642 -30.18 23.10 -26.22
C ASP A 642 -30.41 22.24 -24.98
N VAL A 643 -30.28 22.82 -23.78
CA VAL A 643 -30.35 22.10 -22.49
C VAL A 643 -31.66 22.42 -21.77
N ASN A 644 -32.52 21.40 -21.66
CA ASN A 644 -33.84 21.49 -21.04
C ASN A 644 -33.89 20.71 -19.71
N CYS A 645 -34.03 21.42 -18.61
CA CYS A 645 -34.02 20.85 -17.23
C CYS A 645 -35.48 20.65 -16.71
N GLY A 646 -35.65 19.66 -15.82
CA GLY A 646 -36.92 19.38 -15.14
C GLY A 646 -37.93 18.61 -16.02
N TRP A 647 -37.44 17.72 -16.88
CA TRP A 647 -38.28 16.91 -17.77
C TRP A 647 -37.82 15.44 -17.76
N GLY A 648 -38.77 14.51 -17.56
CA GLY A 648 -38.57 13.08 -17.69
C GLY A 648 -39.22 12.48 -18.93
N PRO A 649 -38.66 11.45 -19.55
CA PRO A 649 -39.25 10.82 -20.73
C PRO A 649 -40.56 10.08 -20.37
N LYS A 650 -41.54 10.10 -21.26
CA LYS A 650 -42.83 9.43 -21.10
C LYS A 650 -43.00 8.31 -22.15
N GLU A 651 -42.82 8.64 -23.40
CA GLU A 651 -42.94 7.71 -24.52
C GLU A 651 -42.15 8.23 -25.74
N ILE A 652 -41.66 7.35 -26.58
CA ILE A 652 -41.06 7.65 -27.86
C ILE A 652 -42.09 7.40 -28.97
N LEU A 653 -42.35 8.43 -29.78
CA LEU A 653 -43.30 8.37 -30.87
C LEU A 653 -42.62 7.71 -32.08
N THR A 654 -43.37 6.79 -32.72
CA THR A 654 -42.82 6.04 -33.84
C THR A 654 -43.82 5.96 -35.00
N GLU A 655 -43.30 6.00 -36.23
CA GLU A 655 -44.05 5.72 -37.44
C GLU A 655 -43.27 4.71 -38.27
N ASN A 656 -43.89 3.61 -38.68
CA ASN A 656 -43.28 2.52 -39.43
C ASN A 656 -42.00 1.93 -38.73
N GLY A 657 -42.00 1.93 -37.38
CA GLY A 657 -40.87 1.39 -36.59
C GLY A 657 -39.68 2.35 -36.45
N LYS A 658 -39.81 3.60 -36.97
CA LYS A 658 -38.77 4.64 -36.85
C LYS A 658 -39.22 5.74 -35.88
N VAL A 659 -38.28 6.36 -35.21
CA VAL A 659 -38.52 7.50 -34.33
C VAL A 659 -39.02 8.71 -35.12
N THR A 660 -40.09 9.37 -34.62
CA THR A 660 -40.62 10.63 -35.15
C THR A 660 -40.64 11.72 -34.06
N GLY A 661 -40.46 11.36 -32.79
CA GLY A 661 -40.45 12.29 -31.69
C GLY A 661 -40.42 11.60 -30.35
N ILE A 662 -40.39 12.38 -29.29
CA ILE A 662 -40.46 11.93 -27.89
C ILE A 662 -41.36 12.84 -27.07
N VAL A 663 -42.12 12.26 -26.16
CA VAL A 663 -42.97 12.98 -25.22
C VAL A 663 -42.31 12.99 -23.86
N PHE A 664 -42.19 14.16 -23.25
CA PHE A 664 -41.69 14.37 -21.90
C PHE A 664 -42.83 14.75 -20.95
N LYS A 665 -42.66 14.45 -19.68
CA LYS A 665 -43.49 14.90 -18.56
C LYS A 665 -42.69 15.75 -17.59
N LYS A 666 -43.31 16.75 -16.99
CA LYS A 666 -42.60 17.65 -16.06
C LYS A 666 -42.19 16.94 -14.82
N CYS A 667 -40.90 17.03 -14.48
CA CYS A 667 -40.34 16.53 -13.23
C CYS A 667 -40.47 17.63 -12.15
N LEU A 668 -41.09 17.28 -11.02
CA LEU A 668 -41.31 18.17 -9.89
C LEU A 668 -40.21 18.03 -8.83
N SER A 669 -39.75 16.80 -8.58
CA SER A 669 -38.59 16.52 -7.75
C SER A 669 -37.89 15.23 -8.21
N VAL A 670 -36.58 15.13 -8.01
CA VAL A 670 -35.78 13.97 -8.38
C VAL A 670 -35.56 13.04 -7.19
N LEU A 671 -35.50 13.61 -5.98
CA LEU A 671 -35.19 12.91 -4.75
C LEU A 671 -36.36 12.91 -3.78
N ASP A 672 -36.52 11.86 -2.99
CA ASP A 672 -37.45 11.81 -1.87
C ASP A 672 -36.93 12.63 -0.66
N GLU A 673 -37.73 12.66 0.42
CA GLU A 673 -37.41 13.36 1.68
C GLU A 673 -36.12 12.82 2.36
N ASN A 674 -35.69 11.62 2.01
CA ASN A 674 -34.47 10.96 2.52
C ASN A 674 -33.28 11.10 1.56
N GLY A 675 -33.41 11.91 0.51
CA GLY A 675 -32.36 12.08 -0.51
C GLY A 675 -32.16 10.87 -1.45
N ARG A 676 -33.14 9.98 -1.56
CA ARG A 676 -33.08 8.81 -2.44
C ARG A 676 -33.73 9.15 -3.78
N PHE A 677 -33.18 8.61 -4.87
CA PHE A 677 -33.72 8.77 -6.22
C PHE A 677 -35.12 8.16 -6.30
N ALA A 678 -36.14 9.06 -6.40
CA ALA A 678 -37.58 8.77 -6.50
C ALA A 678 -38.27 9.91 -7.21
N PRO A 679 -38.12 10.02 -8.53
CA PRO A 679 -38.64 11.18 -9.27
C PRO A 679 -40.15 11.24 -9.24
N VAL A 680 -40.68 12.46 -8.98
CA VAL A 680 -42.12 12.77 -8.96
C VAL A 680 -42.45 13.61 -10.17
N TYR A 681 -43.55 13.28 -10.88
CA TYR A 681 -43.92 13.91 -12.13
C TYR A 681 -45.30 14.54 -12.06
N ASP A 682 -45.49 15.61 -12.84
CA ASP A 682 -46.83 16.11 -13.21
C ASP A 682 -47.19 15.49 -14.58
N GLU A 683 -48.06 14.51 -14.54
CA GLU A 683 -48.50 13.77 -15.76
C GLU A 683 -49.37 14.66 -16.72
N ASN A 684 -49.88 15.79 -16.24
CA ASN A 684 -50.70 16.72 -17.06
C ASN A 684 -49.85 17.74 -17.81
N GLN A 685 -48.63 17.98 -17.38
CA GLN A 685 -47.68 18.83 -18.09
C GLN A 685 -46.76 18.00 -18.97
N THR A 686 -47.07 17.93 -20.25
CA THR A 686 -46.27 17.21 -21.23
C THR A 686 -45.68 18.16 -22.29
N LYS A 687 -44.54 17.77 -22.82
CA LYS A 687 -43.86 18.45 -23.93
C LYS A 687 -43.47 17.42 -24.98
N THR A 688 -43.99 17.62 -26.21
CA THR A 688 -43.63 16.77 -27.36
C THR A 688 -42.51 17.44 -28.14
N VAL A 689 -41.49 16.69 -28.49
CA VAL A 689 -40.33 17.12 -29.26
C VAL A 689 -40.21 16.22 -30.49
N ALA A 690 -40.25 16.80 -31.69
CA ALA A 690 -40.02 16.09 -32.93
C ALA A 690 -38.51 15.77 -33.02
N CYS A 691 -38.14 14.53 -33.36
CA CYS A 691 -36.75 14.10 -33.54
C CYS A 691 -36.68 12.82 -34.37
N SER A 692 -35.57 12.59 -35.00
CA SER A 692 -35.24 11.37 -35.72
C SER A 692 -34.40 10.39 -34.92
N HIS A 693 -33.74 10.88 -33.85
CA HIS A 693 -32.89 10.07 -32.99
C HIS A 693 -33.12 10.38 -31.50
N VAL A 694 -33.17 9.35 -30.67
CA VAL A 694 -33.22 9.44 -29.20
C VAL A 694 -32.08 8.66 -28.58
N TYR A 695 -31.20 9.33 -27.83
CA TYR A 695 -30.11 8.70 -27.12
C TYR A 695 -30.35 8.69 -25.61
N LEU A 696 -30.42 7.47 -25.04
CA LEU A 696 -30.72 7.27 -23.61
C LEU A 696 -29.43 7.25 -22.80
N SER A 697 -29.17 8.30 -22.04
CA SER A 697 -28.03 8.47 -21.16
C SER A 697 -28.44 8.46 -19.68
N ILE A 698 -29.18 7.43 -19.28
CA ILE A 698 -29.84 7.29 -17.96
C ILE A 698 -29.16 6.29 -17.05
N GLY A 699 -27.87 6.04 -17.28
CA GLY A 699 -27.02 5.17 -16.50
C GLY A 699 -26.47 3.99 -17.29
N GLN A 700 -25.59 3.28 -16.62
CA GLN A 700 -24.88 2.12 -17.15
C GLN A 700 -25.22 0.86 -16.37
N ALA A 701 -24.99 -0.32 -16.96
CA ALA A 701 -25.25 -1.62 -16.36
C ALA A 701 -24.03 -2.53 -16.49
N ILE A 702 -23.89 -3.43 -15.52
CA ILE A 702 -22.86 -4.47 -15.55
C ILE A 702 -23.41 -5.65 -16.35
N GLU A 703 -22.66 -6.12 -17.33
CA GLU A 703 -22.96 -7.29 -18.16
C GLU A 703 -22.03 -8.44 -17.79
N TRP A 704 -22.52 -9.33 -16.93
CA TRP A 704 -21.72 -10.47 -16.46
C TRP A 704 -21.60 -11.60 -17.48
N GLY A 705 -22.55 -11.70 -18.42
CA GLY A 705 -22.60 -12.85 -19.35
C GLY A 705 -22.50 -14.18 -18.58
N HIS A 706 -21.60 -15.05 -18.97
CA HIS A 706 -21.30 -16.34 -18.33
C HIS A 706 -20.07 -16.30 -17.39
N LEU A 707 -19.50 -15.13 -17.14
CA LEU A 707 -18.25 -14.99 -16.37
C LEU A 707 -18.33 -15.61 -14.97
N LEU A 708 -19.48 -15.48 -14.31
CA LEU A 708 -19.68 -15.94 -12.94
C LEU A 708 -20.31 -17.33 -12.83
N ASP A 709 -20.55 -18.01 -13.94
CA ASP A 709 -21.17 -19.34 -13.93
C ASP A 709 -20.34 -20.31 -13.07
N GLY A 710 -20.98 -20.96 -12.12
CA GLY A 710 -20.35 -21.90 -11.18
C GLY A 710 -19.50 -21.23 -10.07
N SER A 711 -19.40 -19.91 -10.03
CA SER A 711 -18.67 -19.20 -8.97
C SER A 711 -19.54 -18.95 -7.74
N LYS A 712 -18.88 -18.65 -6.59
CA LYS A 712 -19.53 -18.24 -5.35
C LYS A 712 -19.63 -16.72 -5.20
N VAL A 713 -19.34 -15.95 -6.25
CA VAL A 713 -19.43 -14.49 -6.21
C VAL A 713 -20.89 -14.09 -6.03
N GLU A 714 -21.15 -13.32 -5.00
CA GLU A 714 -22.48 -12.80 -4.72
C GLU A 714 -22.70 -11.45 -5.40
N LEU A 715 -23.93 -11.23 -5.90
CA LEU A 715 -24.31 -9.96 -6.51
C LEU A 715 -25.29 -9.21 -5.59
N GLY A 716 -25.02 -7.92 -5.41
CA GLY A 716 -25.80 -7.04 -4.57
C GLY A 716 -26.68 -6.07 -5.37
N ARG A 717 -26.97 -4.93 -4.76
CA ARG A 717 -27.79 -3.89 -5.38
C ARG A 717 -27.19 -3.40 -6.70
N GLY A 718 -28.00 -3.26 -7.74
CA GLY A 718 -27.53 -2.79 -9.04
C GLY A 718 -26.69 -3.80 -9.80
N ASN A 719 -26.82 -5.08 -9.46
CA ASN A 719 -26.06 -6.18 -10.06
C ASN A 719 -24.53 -6.08 -9.84
N GLY A 720 -24.08 -5.28 -8.85
CA GLY A 720 -22.67 -5.14 -8.48
C GLY A 720 -22.20 -6.33 -7.65
N ALA A 721 -20.91 -6.66 -7.75
CA ALA A 721 -20.30 -7.72 -6.95
C ALA A 721 -20.20 -7.32 -5.46
N VAL A 722 -20.47 -8.28 -4.57
CA VAL A 722 -20.27 -8.11 -3.13
C VAL A 722 -18.85 -8.51 -2.77
N ALA A 723 -18.13 -7.63 -2.08
CA ALA A 723 -16.76 -7.88 -1.64
C ALA A 723 -16.44 -7.13 -0.34
N ASP A 724 -15.40 -7.59 0.36
CA ASP A 724 -14.86 -6.90 1.53
C ASP A 724 -14.29 -5.53 1.14
N SER A 725 -14.60 -4.49 1.89
CA SER A 725 -14.24 -3.12 1.56
C SER A 725 -12.76 -2.78 1.71
N LEU A 726 -12.00 -3.58 2.44
CA LEU A 726 -10.56 -3.42 2.61
C LEU A 726 -9.77 -4.27 1.63
N THR A 727 -10.21 -5.51 1.45
CA THR A 727 -9.45 -6.51 0.67
C THR A 727 -9.95 -6.66 -0.76
N TYR A 728 -11.14 -6.19 -1.07
CA TYR A 728 -11.81 -6.38 -2.37
C TYR A 728 -12.05 -7.86 -2.73
N GLN A 729 -11.89 -8.76 -1.74
CA GLN A 729 -12.13 -10.19 -1.89
C GLN A 729 -13.63 -10.49 -1.86
N THR A 730 -14.09 -11.36 -2.75
CA THR A 730 -15.48 -11.83 -2.81
C THR A 730 -15.69 -13.09 -1.94
N ALA A 731 -16.90 -13.63 -1.91
CA ALA A 731 -17.17 -14.93 -1.29
C ALA A 731 -16.44 -16.11 -1.98
N GLN A 732 -15.98 -15.93 -3.21
CA GLN A 732 -15.06 -16.83 -3.90
C GLN A 732 -13.63 -16.41 -3.55
N GLU A 733 -12.92 -17.20 -2.75
CA GLU A 733 -11.65 -16.81 -2.10
C GLU A 733 -10.56 -16.32 -3.07
N ASP A 734 -10.45 -16.91 -4.25
CA ASP A 734 -9.47 -16.56 -5.28
C ASP A 734 -9.92 -15.44 -6.22
N VAL A 735 -11.13 -14.87 -6.01
CA VAL A 735 -11.70 -13.81 -6.84
C VAL A 735 -11.78 -12.50 -6.09
N PHE A 736 -11.18 -11.48 -6.67
CA PHE A 736 -11.18 -10.09 -6.24
C PHE A 736 -11.88 -9.23 -7.30
N VAL A 737 -12.47 -8.12 -6.87
CA VAL A 737 -13.21 -7.23 -7.77
C VAL A 737 -12.79 -5.79 -7.56
N GLY A 738 -12.98 -4.93 -8.59
CA GLY A 738 -12.77 -3.50 -8.42
C GLY A 738 -13.19 -2.70 -9.65
N GLY A 739 -13.20 -1.37 -9.51
CA GLY A 739 -13.83 -0.48 -10.47
C GLY A 739 -15.35 -0.59 -10.42
N ASP A 740 -16.01 -0.30 -11.55
CA ASP A 740 -17.46 -0.11 -11.61
C ASP A 740 -18.27 -1.37 -11.27
N VAL A 741 -17.70 -2.56 -11.42
CA VAL A 741 -18.38 -3.83 -11.03
C VAL A 741 -18.60 -3.94 -9.53
N TYR A 742 -17.83 -3.19 -8.73
CA TYR A 742 -17.92 -3.16 -7.27
C TYR A 742 -18.56 -1.85 -6.76
N THR A 743 -18.11 -0.71 -7.28
CA THR A 743 -18.52 0.60 -6.76
C THR A 743 -19.72 1.22 -7.48
N GLY A 744 -20.18 0.61 -8.57
CA GLY A 744 -21.00 1.27 -9.59
C GLY A 744 -20.17 2.24 -10.45
N PRO A 745 -20.76 2.83 -11.50
CA PRO A 745 -20.07 3.76 -12.39
C PRO A 745 -19.47 4.95 -11.63
N LYS A 746 -18.14 5.11 -11.74
CA LYS A 746 -17.36 6.21 -11.14
C LYS A 746 -16.33 6.74 -12.13
N PHE A 747 -15.47 7.66 -11.67
CA PHE A 747 -14.43 8.24 -12.51
C PHE A 747 -13.21 7.31 -12.62
N ALA A 748 -12.40 7.53 -13.66
CA ALA A 748 -11.21 6.73 -13.92
C ALA A 748 -10.26 6.67 -12.69
N ILE A 749 -10.13 7.77 -11.95
CA ILE A 749 -9.26 7.82 -10.75
C ILE A 749 -9.76 6.92 -9.61
N ASP A 750 -11.08 6.71 -9.47
CA ASP A 750 -11.62 5.76 -8.49
C ASP A 750 -11.31 4.32 -8.89
N ALA A 751 -11.40 4.01 -10.19
CA ALA A 751 -11.04 2.69 -10.74
C ALA A 751 -9.54 2.40 -10.58
N ILE A 752 -8.68 3.39 -10.80
CA ILE A 752 -7.23 3.31 -10.58
C ILE A 752 -6.91 2.99 -9.12
N ALA A 753 -7.54 3.69 -8.19
CA ALA A 753 -7.38 3.45 -6.75
C ALA A 753 -7.78 2.01 -6.36
N ALA A 754 -8.93 1.54 -6.87
CA ALA A 754 -9.40 0.17 -6.63
C ALA A 754 -8.42 -0.88 -7.21
N GLY A 755 -7.84 -0.63 -8.40
CA GLY A 755 -6.85 -1.50 -9.01
C GLY A 755 -5.58 -1.65 -8.14
N LYS A 756 -5.10 -0.55 -7.57
CA LYS A 756 -3.95 -0.57 -6.65
C LYS A 756 -4.22 -1.41 -5.41
N GLU A 757 -5.35 -1.21 -4.76
CA GLU A 757 -5.73 -1.97 -3.56
C GLU A 757 -5.97 -3.46 -3.88
N GLY A 758 -6.57 -3.76 -5.03
CA GLY A 758 -6.72 -5.11 -5.55
C GLY A 758 -5.38 -5.83 -5.72
N ALA A 759 -4.38 -5.15 -6.29
CA ALA A 759 -3.03 -5.68 -6.45
C ALA A 759 -2.36 -6.03 -5.10
N VAL A 760 -2.56 -5.21 -4.06
CA VAL A 760 -2.06 -5.51 -2.71
C VAL A 760 -2.72 -6.76 -2.15
N SER A 761 -4.02 -6.93 -2.33
CA SER A 761 -4.76 -8.10 -1.84
C SER A 761 -4.37 -9.37 -2.58
N ILE A 762 -4.26 -9.31 -3.90
CA ILE A 762 -3.87 -10.45 -4.74
C ILE A 762 -2.45 -10.90 -4.41
N HIS A 763 -1.49 -9.96 -4.30
CA HIS A 763 -0.13 -10.28 -3.88
C HIS A 763 -0.13 -11.06 -2.57
N ARG A 764 -0.89 -10.62 -1.58
CA ARG A 764 -0.98 -11.29 -0.28
C ARG A 764 -1.66 -12.66 -0.36
N PHE A 765 -2.69 -12.78 -1.19
CA PHE A 765 -3.44 -14.02 -1.36
C PHE A 765 -2.61 -15.12 -2.03
N VAL A 766 -1.89 -14.79 -3.08
CA VAL A 766 -1.10 -15.79 -3.82
C VAL A 766 0.17 -16.22 -3.09
N GLN A 767 0.66 -15.39 -2.15
CA GLN A 767 1.78 -15.78 -1.30
C GLN A 767 1.31 -16.71 -0.18
N PRO A 768 1.94 -17.88 -0.02
CA PRO A 768 1.47 -18.89 0.92
C PRO A 768 1.47 -18.35 2.37
N ASN A 769 0.42 -18.70 3.11
CA ASN A 769 0.28 -18.40 4.53
C ASN A 769 0.35 -16.90 4.88
N THR A 770 -0.13 -16.05 4.00
CA THR A 770 -0.14 -14.59 4.20
C THR A 770 -1.53 -14.10 4.60
N SER A 771 -1.59 -13.21 5.58
CA SER A 771 -2.82 -12.52 5.97
C SER A 771 -3.14 -11.38 5.00
N LEU A 772 -4.39 -11.26 4.61
CA LEU A 772 -4.87 -10.16 3.77
C LEU A 772 -4.90 -8.81 4.53
N THR A 773 -4.96 -8.83 5.87
CA THR A 773 -5.22 -7.65 6.70
C THR A 773 -4.03 -7.21 7.54
N ILE A 774 -3.21 -8.12 8.08
CA ILE A 774 -2.11 -7.79 8.97
C ILE A 774 -1.09 -6.87 8.29
N GLY A 775 -0.84 -5.70 8.90
CA GLY A 775 0.07 -4.70 8.37
C GLY A 775 -0.40 -4.00 7.09
N ARG A 776 -1.70 -4.11 6.75
CA ARG A 776 -2.28 -3.36 5.64
C ARG A 776 -2.44 -1.89 6.02
N ASN A 777 -2.17 -1.02 5.08
CA ASN A 777 -2.31 0.42 5.28
C ASN A 777 -3.77 0.85 5.10
N ARG A 778 -4.34 1.52 6.11
CA ARG A 778 -5.57 2.31 5.98
C ARG A 778 -5.22 3.79 6.04
N ARG A 779 -5.93 4.58 5.27
CA ARG A 779 -5.71 6.02 5.21
C ARG A 779 -6.94 6.73 5.79
N ASP A 780 -6.83 7.11 7.05
CA ASP A 780 -7.80 7.97 7.71
C ASP A 780 -7.19 9.37 7.79
N PHE A 781 -7.86 10.36 7.21
CA PHE A 781 -7.40 11.74 7.18
C PHE A 781 -8.29 12.63 8.03
N ILE A 782 -7.66 13.41 8.89
CA ILE A 782 -8.36 14.49 9.62
C ILE A 782 -8.57 15.64 8.64
N ALA A 783 -9.81 16.04 8.45
CA ALA A 783 -10.15 17.17 7.59
C ALA A 783 -9.52 18.47 8.16
N LEU A 784 -8.95 19.28 7.27
CA LEU A 784 -8.46 20.60 7.64
C LEU A 784 -9.64 21.55 7.90
N ASP A 785 -9.66 22.16 9.08
CA ASP A 785 -10.58 23.26 9.39
C ASP A 785 -10.13 24.53 8.64
N LYS A 786 -10.75 24.75 7.47
CA LYS A 786 -10.41 25.88 6.61
C LYS A 786 -10.90 27.23 7.14
N GLU A 787 -11.93 27.23 8.01
CA GLU A 787 -12.50 28.44 8.59
C GLU A 787 -11.58 29.08 9.62
N ASN A 788 -10.76 28.27 10.29
CA ASN A 788 -9.81 28.71 11.30
C ASN A 788 -8.40 29.04 10.76
N ILE A 789 -8.21 29.06 9.43
CA ILE A 789 -6.92 29.39 8.84
C ILE A 789 -6.78 30.89 8.61
N SER A 790 -5.61 31.45 8.93
CA SER A 790 -5.26 32.83 8.61
C SER A 790 -4.92 32.99 7.14
N VAL A 791 -5.87 33.48 6.36
CA VAL A 791 -5.69 33.68 4.91
C VAL A 791 -5.04 35.03 4.56
N ALA A 792 -5.02 35.99 5.49
CA ALA A 792 -4.49 37.34 5.27
C ALA A 792 -2.96 37.38 5.04
N GLN A 793 -2.26 36.28 5.27
CA GLN A 793 -0.81 36.17 5.09
C GLN A 793 -0.41 35.77 3.67
N TYR A 794 -1.36 35.51 2.78
CA TYR A 794 -1.10 35.01 1.46
C TYR A 794 -1.49 36.03 0.39
N ASP A 795 -0.60 36.24 -0.58
CA ASP A 795 -0.88 37.08 -1.73
C ASP A 795 -1.96 36.49 -2.64
N THR A 796 -2.76 37.35 -3.27
CA THR A 796 -3.69 36.95 -4.32
C THR A 796 -2.95 36.84 -5.66
N GLY A 797 -3.42 35.99 -6.55
CA GLY A 797 -2.85 35.78 -7.87
C GLY A 797 -3.86 35.11 -8.83
N ASP A 798 -3.76 35.48 -10.10
CA ASP A 798 -4.66 34.95 -11.12
C ASP A 798 -4.37 33.48 -11.39
N ARG A 799 -5.46 32.69 -11.43
CA ARG A 799 -5.41 31.29 -11.87
C ARG A 799 -5.08 31.25 -13.36
N GLN A 800 -4.13 30.41 -13.74
CA GLN A 800 -3.75 30.21 -15.13
C GLN A 800 -4.86 29.45 -15.88
N VAL A 801 -4.95 29.69 -17.17
CA VAL A 801 -5.92 29.02 -18.06
C VAL A 801 -5.16 28.44 -19.24
N PRO A 802 -5.42 27.17 -19.63
CA PRO A 802 -4.78 26.57 -20.78
C PRO A 802 -5.20 27.29 -22.08
N GLY A 803 -4.31 27.29 -23.06
CA GLY A 803 -4.60 27.78 -24.39
C GLY A 803 -5.55 26.85 -25.17
N VAL A 804 -6.08 27.39 -26.26
CA VAL A 804 -6.90 26.63 -27.22
C VAL A 804 -6.28 26.75 -28.60
N ASP A 805 -6.12 25.62 -29.29
CA ASP A 805 -5.70 25.60 -30.70
C ASP A 805 -6.85 26.05 -31.60
N LYS A 806 -6.73 27.29 -32.08
CA LYS A 806 -7.75 27.91 -32.96
C LYS A 806 -7.81 27.33 -34.37
N SER A 807 -6.85 26.48 -34.76
CA SER A 807 -6.84 25.80 -36.04
C SER A 807 -7.82 24.60 -36.08
N ILE A 808 -8.20 24.09 -34.87
CA ILE A 808 -9.15 23.00 -34.73
C ILE A 808 -10.57 23.57 -34.65
N ASP A 809 -11.44 23.13 -35.56
CA ASP A 809 -12.89 23.41 -35.48
C ASP A 809 -13.51 22.57 -34.35
N GLN A 810 -13.73 23.18 -33.20
CA GLN A 810 -14.25 22.50 -32.02
C GLN A 810 -15.64 21.89 -32.20
N LYS A 811 -16.43 22.41 -33.14
CA LYS A 811 -17.78 21.89 -33.37
C LYS A 811 -17.84 20.64 -34.25
N HIS A 812 -16.87 20.49 -35.17
CA HIS A 812 -16.93 19.41 -36.16
C HIS A 812 -15.73 18.47 -36.09
N SER A 813 -14.74 18.74 -35.26
CA SER A 813 -13.58 17.89 -35.09
C SER A 813 -13.65 17.04 -33.84
N PHE A 814 -13.20 15.79 -33.94
CA PHE A 814 -12.94 14.91 -32.80
C PHE A 814 -11.53 15.04 -32.23
N ARG A 815 -10.74 16.02 -32.72
CA ARG A 815 -9.41 16.33 -32.12
C ARG A 815 -9.57 17.18 -30.86
N ASP A 816 -8.69 16.95 -29.86
CA ASP A 816 -8.62 17.82 -28.69
C ASP A 816 -8.01 19.17 -29.07
N ALA A 817 -8.73 20.24 -28.83
CA ALA A 817 -8.28 21.61 -29.08
C ALA A 817 -7.62 22.25 -27.84
N HIS A 818 -7.65 21.61 -26.67
CA HIS A 818 -7.08 22.15 -25.45
C HIS A 818 -5.56 21.91 -25.37
N LEU A 819 -4.80 22.99 -25.37
CA LEU A 819 -3.34 22.94 -25.23
C LEU A 819 -2.95 22.65 -23.77
N THR A 820 -1.78 22.07 -23.57
CA THR A 820 -1.15 22.00 -22.25
C THR A 820 -0.63 23.36 -21.82
N PHE A 821 -0.41 23.55 -20.52
CA PHE A 821 0.30 24.73 -20.02
C PHE A 821 1.69 24.87 -20.65
N THR A 822 2.15 26.12 -20.72
CA THR A 822 3.55 26.45 -20.94
C THR A 822 4.32 26.35 -19.62
N GLU A 823 5.66 26.22 -19.67
CA GLU A 823 6.49 26.26 -18.45
C GLU A 823 6.28 27.54 -17.61
N ALA A 824 6.06 28.66 -18.25
CA ALA A 824 5.78 29.93 -17.56
C ALA A 824 4.46 29.86 -16.78
N GLN A 825 3.43 29.27 -17.38
CA GLN A 825 2.13 29.06 -16.71
C GLN A 825 2.26 28.04 -15.57
N VAL A 826 3.02 26.95 -15.75
CA VAL A 826 3.29 25.98 -14.67
C VAL A 826 3.99 26.66 -13.49
N LYS A 827 5.02 27.49 -13.73
CA LYS A 827 5.70 28.24 -12.66
C LYS A 827 4.78 29.22 -11.95
N ALA A 828 3.96 29.95 -12.69
CA ALA A 828 3.00 30.89 -12.13
C ALA A 828 1.92 30.17 -11.29
N GLU A 829 1.36 29.07 -11.81
CA GLU A 829 0.30 28.34 -11.13
C GLU A 829 0.81 27.59 -9.88
N THR A 830 1.97 26.96 -9.96
CA THR A 830 2.55 26.25 -8.83
C THR A 830 2.98 27.17 -7.68
N ALA A 831 3.32 28.44 -7.97
CA ALA A 831 3.62 29.46 -6.97
C ALA A 831 2.39 29.82 -6.10
N ARG A 832 1.17 29.62 -6.58
CA ARG A 832 -0.07 29.85 -5.85
C ARG A 832 -0.34 28.78 -4.77
N CYS A 833 0.37 27.65 -4.79
CA CYS A 833 0.19 26.57 -3.84
C CYS A 833 0.57 27.00 -2.41
N LEU A 834 -0.35 26.89 -1.46
CA LEU A 834 -0.13 27.27 -0.06
C LEU A 834 0.77 26.31 0.72
N GLY A 835 1.01 25.11 0.21
CA GLY A 835 1.78 24.09 0.92
C GLY A 835 1.16 23.68 2.25
N CYS A 836 -0.10 23.29 2.26
CA CYS A 836 -0.92 23.06 3.45
C CYS A 836 -0.35 22.02 4.42
N GLY A 837 0.30 20.96 3.91
CA GLY A 837 0.74 19.82 4.71
C GLY A 837 2.24 19.77 4.95
N ALA A 838 2.63 19.11 6.03
CA ALA A 838 3.99 18.71 6.34
C ALA A 838 4.00 17.41 7.15
N SER A 839 5.10 16.65 7.06
CA SER A 839 5.28 15.49 7.94
C SER A 839 5.65 15.94 9.36
N VAL A 840 5.28 15.13 10.34
CA VAL A 840 5.60 15.31 11.76
C VAL A 840 6.15 13.99 12.29
N VAL A 841 7.18 14.04 13.10
CA VAL A 841 7.81 12.85 13.72
C VAL A 841 7.46 12.78 15.21
N ASP A 842 6.98 11.62 15.65
CA ASP A 842 6.90 11.28 17.07
C ASP A 842 8.26 10.72 17.53
N PRO A 843 9.02 11.47 18.33
CA PRO A 843 10.35 11.05 18.77
C PRO A 843 10.32 9.85 19.74
N ASN A 844 9.17 9.57 20.39
CA ASN A 844 9.03 8.41 21.26
C ASN A 844 8.93 7.10 20.48
N LYS A 845 8.31 7.16 19.29
CA LYS A 845 8.15 6.00 18.41
C LYS A 845 9.27 5.86 17.38
N CYS A 846 10.00 6.95 17.08
CA CYS A 846 11.09 6.92 16.13
C CYS A 846 12.22 6.00 16.62
N ILE A 847 12.57 5.01 15.82
CA ILE A 847 13.67 4.05 16.13
C ILE A 847 14.99 4.45 15.47
N GLY A 848 15.03 5.54 14.72
CA GLY A 848 16.25 6.07 14.10
C GLY A 848 16.81 5.18 12.98
N CYS A 849 15.97 4.46 12.24
CA CYS A 849 16.41 3.54 11.20
C CYS A 849 16.84 4.23 9.88
N GLY A 850 16.50 5.49 9.65
CA GLY A 850 16.91 6.25 8.46
C GLY A 850 16.11 5.97 7.18
N VAL A 851 15.20 5.01 7.14
CA VAL A 851 14.42 4.68 5.93
C VAL A 851 13.64 5.90 5.42
N CYS A 852 13.04 6.70 6.32
CA CYS A 852 12.32 7.91 5.92
C CYS A 852 13.21 8.95 5.25
N THR A 853 14.47 9.07 5.65
CA THR A 853 15.46 9.99 5.07
C THR A 853 15.78 9.59 3.64
N THR A 854 16.07 8.33 3.39
CA THR A 854 16.44 7.84 2.04
C THR A 854 15.27 7.83 1.04
N LYS A 855 14.03 7.83 1.53
CA LYS A 855 12.82 7.89 0.68
C LYS A 855 12.32 9.31 0.42
N CYS A 856 12.97 10.34 0.98
CA CYS A 856 12.58 11.74 0.80
C CYS A 856 13.24 12.35 -0.44
N ALA A 857 12.47 12.57 -1.50
CA ALA A 857 12.95 13.24 -2.72
C ALA A 857 13.12 14.77 -2.58
N PHE A 858 12.79 15.33 -1.41
CA PHE A 858 12.80 16.78 -1.14
C PHE A 858 13.84 17.20 -0.11
N ASP A 859 14.64 16.27 0.34
CA ASP A 859 15.66 16.50 1.38
C ASP A 859 15.08 17.18 2.63
N ALA A 860 13.86 16.78 3.02
CA ALA A 860 13.08 17.44 4.07
C ALA A 860 13.07 16.69 5.40
N ILE A 861 13.70 15.53 5.50
CA ILE A 861 13.73 14.73 6.73
C ILE A 861 15.11 14.11 6.91
N HIS A 862 15.72 14.39 8.06
CA HIS A 862 17.09 13.98 8.39
C HIS A 862 17.17 13.30 9.74
N LEU A 863 18.13 12.42 9.91
CA LEU A 863 18.49 11.83 11.20
C LEU A 863 19.40 12.78 11.98
N HIS A 864 19.13 12.91 13.28
CA HIS A 864 19.96 13.64 14.24
C HIS A 864 20.32 12.74 15.39
N ARG A 865 21.60 12.71 15.76
CA ARG A 865 22.11 11.89 16.86
C ARG A 865 21.79 12.55 18.22
N GLU A 866 20.64 12.16 18.79
CA GLU A 866 20.15 12.75 20.07
C GLU A 866 20.26 11.80 21.27
N LEU A 867 20.43 10.53 21.03
CA LEU A 867 20.40 9.48 22.05
C LEU A 867 21.68 8.64 22.04
N PRO A 868 22.87 9.23 22.27
CA PRO A 868 24.14 8.53 22.14
C PRO A 868 24.25 7.29 23.05
N ALA A 869 23.51 7.25 24.15
CA ALA A 869 23.45 6.08 25.02
C ALA A 869 22.81 4.84 24.34
N ALA A 870 21.99 5.04 23.30
CA ALA A 870 21.37 3.94 22.57
C ALA A 870 22.35 3.18 21.68
N SER A 871 23.52 3.76 21.37
CA SER A 871 24.60 3.05 20.63
C SER A 871 25.41 2.10 21.49
N LYS A 872 25.22 2.12 22.80
CA LYS A 872 25.92 1.20 23.71
C LYS A 872 25.35 -0.20 23.55
N MET A 873 26.19 -1.08 23.08
CA MET A 873 25.89 -2.50 22.97
C MET A 873 26.21 -3.20 24.29
N VAL A 874 25.16 -3.60 25.01
CA VAL A 874 25.29 -4.16 26.37
C VAL A 874 25.25 -5.69 26.31
N ARG A 875 26.20 -6.35 26.99
CA ARG A 875 26.13 -7.81 27.10
C ARG A 875 24.86 -8.27 27.78
N SER A 876 24.31 -9.39 27.36
CA SER A 876 23.08 -9.96 27.95
C SER A 876 23.17 -10.15 29.46
N GLU A 877 24.32 -10.48 29.96
CA GLU A 877 24.58 -10.66 31.40
C GLU A 877 24.51 -9.34 32.20
N ASP A 878 24.75 -8.20 31.56
CA ASP A 878 24.77 -6.88 32.19
C ASP A 878 23.47 -6.09 31.94
N LYS A 879 22.51 -6.63 31.17
CA LYS A 879 21.28 -5.93 30.80
C LYS A 879 20.49 -5.37 31.97
N MET A 880 20.43 -6.10 33.09
CA MET A 880 19.72 -5.67 34.29
C MET A 880 20.29 -4.41 34.92
N LYS A 881 21.62 -4.24 34.88
CA LYS A 881 22.26 -3.01 35.37
C LYS A 881 21.85 -1.80 34.57
N SER A 882 21.62 -1.98 33.25
CA SER A 882 21.23 -0.90 32.34
C SER A 882 19.76 -0.49 32.51
N ILE A 883 18.85 -1.43 32.78
CA ILE A 883 17.40 -1.15 32.89
C ILE A 883 16.90 -0.86 34.30
N LEU A 884 17.60 -1.35 35.32
CA LEU A 884 17.16 -1.23 36.72
C LEU A 884 16.86 0.22 37.16
N PRO A 885 17.69 1.23 36.84
CA PRO A 885 17.41 2.61 37.23
C PRO A 885 16.08 3.14 36.67
N TYR A 886 15.78 2.82 35.41
CA TYR A 886 14.51 3.21 34.81
C TYR A 886 13.33 2.44 35.37
N MET A 887 13.47 1.14 35.56
CA MET A 887 12.45 0.30 36.22
C MET A 887 12.05 0.84 37.57
N LEU A 888 13.03 1.16 38.44
CA LEU A 888 12.78 1.71 39.77
C LEU A 888 12.06 3.05 39.68
N LYS A 889 12.53 3.96 38.82
CA LYS A 889 11.89 5.28 38.63
C LYS A 889 10.45 5.11 38.12
N ARG A 890 10.20 4.19 37.20
CA ARG A 890 8.87 3.91 36.67
C ARG A 890 7.96 3.28 37.74
N GLN A 891 8.43 2.33 38.51
CA GLN A 891 7.68 1.75 39.63
C GLN A 891 7.25 2.79 40.64
N ILE A 892 8.13 3.76 40.94
CA ILE A 892 7.81 4.91 41.83
C ILE A 892 6.68 5.75 41.18
N LYS A 893 6.78 6.09 39.89
CA LYS A 893 5.73 6.83 39.18
C LYS A 893 4.38 6.10 39.22
N ILE A 894 4.36 4.79 38.96
CA ILE A 894 3.13 3.97 39.01
C ILE A 894 2.54 3.98 40.44
N ARG A 895 3.38 3.81 41.46
CA ARG A 895 2.92 3.77 42.87
C ARG A 895 2.31 5.08 43.33
N PHE A 896 2.80 6.22 42.85
CA PHE A 896 2.29 7.54 43.20
C PHE A 896 1.25 8.09 42.24
N ASN A 897 0.94 7.37 41.16
CA ASN A 897 -0.16 7.74 40.29
C ASN A 897 -1.49 7.30 40.94
N LYS A 898 -2.34 8.26 41.25
CA LYS A 898 -3.63 8.05 41.93
C LYS A 898 -4.79 7.94 40.92
N GLU A 899 -4.60 7.36 39.75
CA GLU A 899 -5.71 7.06 38.85
C GLU A 899 -6.51 5.88 39.34
#